data_4e3d66e2f76185339c77a9358cf484ed
#
_entry.id   4e3d66e2f76185339c77a9358cf484ed
#
_cell.length_a   1.000
_cell.length_b   1.000
_cell.length_c   1.000
_cell.angle_alpha   90.00
_cell.angle_beta   90.00
_cell.angle_gamma   90.00
#
_symmetry.space_group_name_H-M   'P 1'
#
loop_
_entity.id
_entity.type
_entity.pdbx_description
1 polymer ?
#
loop_
_entity_poly.entity_id
_entity_poly.type
_entity_poly.pdbx_seq_one_letter_code
_entity_poly.pdbx_strand_id
1 'polypeptide(L)'
;MEQAAKETLPISLEDEMRRSYLDYAMSVIVGRALPDVRDGLKPVHRRVLFAMYELNNDWNRAYKKSARIVGDVIGKYHPHGDSAVYDTIVRMAQDFSLRYMLVDGQGNFGSVDGDNAAAMRYTEIRLRKIAHELLADLDKETVDFGPNYDGSEKEPLILPAKVPNLLINGSSGIAVGMATNIPPHNLDEVISACLHVLHNPECSIDELIEIIPAPDFPTAGIIYGVQGVREGYRTGRGRVVMRAKTHFEDIDKGSRQAIIVDELPYQVNKKNLLERIAELVNEKKVEGISDLRDESDKSGMRVVIELKRGEVPEVVLNNLYKSTQLQDNFGMNMVALVDNQPRLLNLKQMLEYFLQHRREVVTRRTIFELRKARERGHVLEGLAVALANIDEFIAIIKAAANPVIAKQELMGKAWDSSMVREMLARAETDTPGGRNAYRPEGLLPEYGMQTTGLYRLSDSQAQEILQMRLQRLTGLEQDKIVNEYKEVMAEISDLLDLLAKPERVTSVIESELKEVQSEFGAAGSDNGRRSFIEMNATELFTEDLITPQDMVVTLSHTGYMKSQPLSEYRAQKRGGRGKQAAATKDEDWIDTLFVANTHDAILCFSDRGRMYWLKVWEVPQGSRTSRGKPIVNMFPLIEGEKITVILPIKGYQDDQYVFMATSLGTVKKTRLSDFSNPRKAGIIAVDLNEGDFLVGAAITDGQHDVMLFSDAGKAVRFDENDVRPMGRTARGVRGMNLGEGHQVIAMLVAPAEAAEGAEAAVVDANGIAIPSSVLTATENGYGKRTPIAEYTRHGRGTKGMIAIQTTERNGKVVAASLVSPEDQIMLITTGGVLVRTRVSEIREMGRATQGVTLINVDEGTRLSGLQRIAESDSDDDGVDEAEDGDASADPATDSNSDAAGDA
;
A
#
# COMPACT_ATOMS: atom_id res chain seq x y z
N MET A 1 -1.35 -68.46 -4.15
CA MET A 1 -2.55 -68.70 -3.30
C MET A 1 -3.24 -67.37 -3.16
N GLU A 2 -4.29 -67.14 -3.96
CA GLU A 2 -5.19 -65.99 -3.82
C GLU A 2 -5.97 -66.18 -2.52
N GLN A 3 -5.72 -65.32 -1.53
CA GLN A 3 -6.65 -65.19 -0.41
C GLN A 3 -7.87 -64.46 -0.95
N ALA A 4 -8.89 -65.17 -1.36
CA ALA A 4 -10.21 -64.61 -1.59
C ALA A 4 -10.71 -63.98 -0.31
N ALA A 5 -11.05 -62.68 -0.40
CA ALA A 5 -11.64 -61.92 0.72
C ALA A 5 -12.89 -62.67 1.20
N LYS A 6 -13.00 -62.95 2.50
CA LYS A 6 -14.07 -63.74 3.12
C LYS A 6 -15.43 -63.02 3.11
N GLU A 7 -15.45 -61.74 2.84
CA GLU A 7 -16.67 -60.91 2.85
C GLU A 7 -16.48 -59.68 1.98
N THR A 8 -17.35 -59.47 1.00
CA THR A 8 -17.39 -58.29 0.16
C THR A 8 -18.55 -57.39 0.58
N LEU A 9 -18.27 -56.29 1.18
CA LEU A 9 -19.30 -55.29 1.52
C LEU A 9 -19.38 -54.28 0.34
N PRO A 10 -20.54 -54.06 -0.28
CA PRO A 10 -20.72 -53.06 -1.28
C PRO A 10 -20.63 -51.66 -0.65
N ILE A 11 -19.70 -50.85 -1.07
CA ILE A 11 -19.56 -49.45 -0.64
C ILE A 11 -19.91 -48.55 -1.84
N SER A 12 -20.75 -47.57 -1.61
CA SER A 12 -21.01 -46.50 -2.60
C SER A 12 -19.73 -45.72 -2.86
N LEU A 13 -19.34 -45.61 -4.12
CA LEU A 13 -18.17 -44.82 -4.52
C LEU A 13 -18.30 -43.37 -4.08
N GLU A 14 -19.52 -42.80 -4.16
CA GLU A 14 -19.79 -41.41 -3.75
C GLU A 14 -19.62 -41.22 -2.24
N ASP A 15 -20.10 -42.17 -1.43
CA ASP A 15 -19.96 -42.10 0.02
C ASP A 15 -18.51 -42.28 0.47
N GLU A 16 -17.77 -43.19 -0.17
CA GLU A 16 -16.37 -43.40 0.14
C GLU A 16 -15.52 -42.18 -0.30
N MET A 17 -15.76 -41.63 -1.47
CA MET A 17 -15.07 -40.41 -1.89
C MET A 17 -15.39 -39.23 -0.97
N ARG A 18 -16.66 -39.05 -0.57
CA ARG A 18 -17.05 -38.00 0.36
C ARG A 18 -16.37 -38.16 1.70
N ARG A 19 -16.33 -39.35 2.24
CA ARG A 19 -15.69 -39.67 3.52
C ARG A 19 -14.18 -39.43 3.44
N SER A 20 -13.52 -40.05 2.45
CA SER A 20 -12.08 -39.90 2.26
C SER A 20 -11.66 -38.44 2.02
N TYR A 21 -12.45 -37.65 1.26
CA TYR A 21 -12.18 -36.24 1.07
C TYR A 21 -12.37 -35.41 2.35
N LEU A 22 -13.39 -35.71 3.13
CA LEU A 22 -13.60 -35.06 4.43
C LEU A 22 -12.47 -35.39 5.40
N ASP A 23 -12.06 -36.66 5.49
CA ASP A 23 -10.97 -37.10 6.36
C ASP A 23 -9.63 -36.43 5.94
N TYR A 24 -9.37 -36.35 4.63
CA TYR A 24 -8.23 -35.62 4.11
C TYR A 24 -8.31 -34.13 4.41
N ALA A 25 -9.46 -33.47 4.17
CA ALA A 25 -9.66 -32.06 4.44
C ALA A 25 -9.45 -31.74 5.92
N MET A 26 -10.02 -32.55 6.82
CA MET A 26 -9.84 -32.40 8.28
C MET A 26 -8.37 -32.58 8.67
N SER A 27 -7.69 -33.58 8.13
CA SER A 27 -6.26 -33.79 8.37
C SER A 27 -5.41 -32.59 7.96
N VAL A 28 -5.71 -31.98 6.81
CA VAL A 28 -4.99 -30.77 6.33
C VAL A 28 -5.34 -29.54 7.16
N ILE A 29 -6.61 -29.34 7.53
CA ILE A 29 -7.08 -28.19 8.30
C ILE A 29 -6.49 -28.21 9.71
N VAL A 30 -6.71 -29.30 10.45
CA VAL A 30 -6.33 -29.38 11.87
C VAL A 30 -4.89 -29.83 12.05
N GLY A 31 -4.46 -30.81 11.26
CA GLY A 31 -3.14 -31.45 11.42
C GLY A 31 -1.98 -30.78 10.68
N ARG A 32 -2.21 -29.72 9.87
CA ARG A 32 -1.13 -29.16 9.01
C ARG A 32 -1.13 -27.66 8.84
N ALA A 33 -2.24 -27.08 8.36
CA ALA A 33 -2.21 -25.74 7.76
C ALA A 33 -2.53 -24.60 8.73
N LEU A 34 -3.44 -24.84 9.70
CA LEU A 34 -3.91 -23.79 10.59
C LEU A 34 -3.20 -23.82 11.94
N PRO A 35 -2.93 -22.64 12.54
CA PRO A 35 -2.39 -22.52 13.88
C PRO A 35 -3.49 -22.71 14.93
N ASP A 36 -3.14 -23.22 16.12
CA ASP A 36 -4.01 -23.15 17.29
C ASP A 36 -4.02 -21.73 17.86
N VAL A 37 -5.18 -21.22 18.25
CA VAL A 37 -5.33 -19.85 18.76
C VAL A 37 -4.56 -19.61 20.05
N ARG A 38 -4.33 -20.64 20.87
CA ARG A 38 -3.72 -20.58 22.19
C ARG A 38 -2.22 -20.39 22.16
N ASP A 39 -1.48 -21.19 21.33
CA ASP A 39 -0.02 -21.13 21.22
C ASP A 39 0.47 -20.52 19.88
N GLY A 40 -0.43 -20.31 18.93
CA GLY A 40 -0.10 -19.71 17.63
C GLY A 40 0.75 -20.60 16.71
N LEU A 41 0.84 -21.88 17.01
CA LEU A 41 1.73 -22.83 16.32
C LEU A 41 0.94 -23.82 15.46
N LYS A 42 1.50 -24.14 14.31
CA LYS A 42 1.10 -25.32 13.54
C LYS A 42 1.74 -26.58 14.15
N PRO A 43 1.20 -27.77 13.91
CA PRO A 43 1.76 -29.00 14.46
C PRO A 43 3.27 -29.19 14.21
N VAL A 44 3.75 -28.88 13.01
CA VAL A 44 5.18 -28.99 12.68
C VAL A 44 6.07 -28.07 13.51
N HIS A 45 5.65 -26.81 13.75
CA HIS A 45 6.39 -25.86 14.59
C HIS A 45 6.47 -26.37 16.04
N ARG A 46 5.33 -26.82 16.58
CA ARG A 46 5.21 -27.33 17.94
C ARG A 46 6.12 -28.54 18.13
N ARG A 47 6.13 -29.49 17.20
CA ARG A 47 6.97 -30.68 17.20
C ARG A 47 8.47 -30.35 17.13
N VAL A 48 8.84 -29.37 16.32
CA VAL A 48 10.25 -28.90 16.23
C VAL A 48 10.70 -28.31 17.57
N LEU A 49 9.91 -27.38 18.13
CA LEU A 49 10.26 -26.75 19.41
C LEU A 49 10.32 -27.76 20.55
N PHE A 50 9.36 -28.72 20.60
CA PHE A 50 9.34 -29.79 21.57
C PHE A 50 10.55 -30.73 21.44
N ALA A 51 10.91 -31.14 20.21
CA ALA A 51 12.11 -31.96 20.00
C ALA A 51 13.40 -31.24 20.44
N MET A 52 13.51 -29.94 20.18
CA MET A 52 14.65 -29.14 20.66
C MET A 52 14.70 -29.04 22.18
N TYR A 53 13.54 -28.95 22.85
CA TYR A 53 13.41 -28.96 24.30
C TYR A 53 13.86 -30.32 24.88
N GLU A 54 13.34 -31.43 24.36
CA GLU A 54 13.73 -32.79 24.79
C GLU A 54 15.23 -33.06 24.61
N LEU A 55 15.82 -32.55 23.54
CA LEU A 55 17.24 -32.64 23.27
C LEU A 55 18.09 -31.68 24.12
N ASN A 56 17.47 -30.90 25.01
CA ASN A 56 18.15 -29.90 25.83
C ASN A 56 18.99 -28.91 24.97
N ASN A 57 18.38 -28.49 23.85
CA ASN A 57 18.97 -27.56 22.89
C ASN A 57 18.48 -26.13 23.12
N ASP A 58 18.64 -25.65 24.35
CA ASP A 58 18.11 -24.39 24.83
C ASP A 58 19.04 -23.21 24.49
N TRP A 59 18.52 -21.97 24.65
CA TRP A 59 19.17 -20.70 24.31
C TRP A 59 20.55 -20.50 24.97
N ASN A 60 20.76 -21.08 26.18
CA ASN A 60 22.00 -21.01 26.94
C ASN A 60 22.91 -22.23 26.73
N ARG A 61 22.58 -23.12 25.78
CA ARG A 61 23.34 -24.32 25.45
C ARG A 61 24.09 -24.17 24.15
N ALA A 62 25.00 -25.12 23.89
CA ALA A 62 25.71 -25.17 22.60
C ALA A 62 24.78 -25.44 21.45
N TYR A 63 25.08 -24.87 20.29
CA TYR A 63 24.39 -25.15 19.05
C TYR A 63 24.46 -26.63 18.67
N LYS A 64 23.40 -27.14 18.05
CA LYS A 64 23.37 -28.50 17.45
C LYS A 64 23.18 -28.40 15.95
N LYS A 65 23.73 -29.37 15.21
CA LYS A 65 23.49 -29.45 13.76
C LYS A 65 22.00 -29.52 13.45
N SER A 66 21.53 -28.75 12.47
CA SER A 66 20.13 -28.76 12.03
C SER A 66 19.68 -30.15 11.64
N ALA A 67 20.55 -30.92 10.94
CA ALA A 67 20.27 -32.30 10.56
C ALA A 67 19.96 -33.22 11.74
N ARG A 68 20.56 -32.96 12.92
CA ARG A 68 20.26 -33.73 14.14
C ARG A 68 18.83 -33.49 14.60
N ILE A 69 18.42 -32.23 14.67
CA ILE A 69 17.07 -31.87 15.09
C ILE A 69 16.03 -32.38 14.09
N VAL A 70 16.27 -32.22 12.79
CA VAL A 70 15.39 -32.72 11.72
C VAL A 70 15.22 -34.23 11.85
N GLY A 71 16.30 -34.98 12.09
CA GLY A 71 16.26 -36.44 12.27
C GLY A 71 15.42 -36.86 13.47
N ASP A 72 15.58 -36.21 14.62
CA ASP A 72 14.76 -36.51 15.81
C ASP A 72 13.27 -36.16 15.61
N VAL A 73 12.98 -35.02 14.96
CA VAL A 73 11.59 -34.62 14.65
C VAL A 73 10.89 -35.62 13.75
N ILE A 74 11.55 -36.06 12.68
CA ILE A 74 10.97 -37.02 11.72
C ILE A 74 10.84 -38.42 12.37
N GLY A 75 11.86 -38.86 13.05
CA GLY A 75 11.88 -40.17 13.67
C GLY A 75 10.87 -40.34 14.79
N LYS A 76 10.58 -39.29 15.56
CA LYS A 76 9.74 -39.39 16.76
C LYS A 76 8.34 -38.80 16.61
N TYR A 77 8.20 -37.68 15.88
CA TYR A 77 6.96 -36.87 15.99
C TYR A 77 6.29 -36.58 14.64
N HIS A 78 7.06 -36.38 13.54
CA HIS A 78 6.53 -35.82 12.31
C HIS A 78 6.96 -36.65 11.08
N PRO A 79 6.21 -37.68 10.68
CA PRO A 79 6.60 -38.62 9.63
C PRO A 79 6.37 -38.05 8.23
N HIS A 80 7.03 -36.92 7.91
CA HIS A 80 6.99 -36.25 6.62
C HIS A 80 8.40 -35.99 6.10
N GLY A 81 8.52 -35.39 4.92
CA GLY A 81 9.82 -35.12 4.30
C GLY A 81 10.72 -34.20 5.13
N ASP A 82 12.01 -34.48 5.14
CA ASP A 82 13.04 -33.74 5.87
C ASP A 82 13.16 -32.29 5.42
N SER A 83 13.00 -32.03 4.14
CA SER A 83 12.99 -30.66 3.58
C SER A 83 11.90 -29.80 4.21
N ALA A 84 10.68 -30.32 4.38
CA ALA A 84 9.57 -29.55 4.97
C ALA A 84 9.83 -29.17 6.43
N VAL A 85 10.44 -30.10 7.20
CA VAL A 85 10.84 -29.81 8.60
C VAL A 85 11.97 -28.79 8.63
N TYR A 86 12.99 -28.97 7.76
CA TYR A 86 14.12 -28.05 7.69
C TYR A 86 13.70 -26.65 7.26
N ASP A 87 12.85 -26.52 6.23
CA ASP A 87 12.32 -25.22 5.78
C ASP A 87 11.51 -24.51 6.90
N THR A 88 10.81 -25.29 7.72
CA THR A 88 10.12 -24.76 8.89
C THR A 88 11.11 -24.18 9.91
N ILE A 89 12.18 -24.90 10.20
CA ILE A 89 13.27 -24.44 11.09
C ILE A 89 13.92 -23.17 10.52
N VAL A 90 14.21 -23.17 9.21
CA VAL A 90 14.81 -22.03 8.52
C VAL A 90 13.96 -20.78 8.68
N ARG A 91 12.64 -20.87 8.44
CA ARG A 91 11.72 -19.73 8.63
C ARG A 91 11.68 -19.22 10.07
N MET A 92 11.76 -20.12 11.07
CA MET A 92 11.82 -19.71 12.49
C MET A 92 13.13 -19.02 12.88
N ALA A 93 14.19 -19.17 12.07
CA ALA A 93 15.51 -18.56 12.29
C ALA A 93 15.75 -17.30 11.42
N GLN A 94 14.82 -16.94 10.51
CA GLN A 94 14.96 -15.78 9.63
C GLN A 94 14.34 -14.53 10.26
N ASP A 95 15.10 -13.45 10.39
CA ASP A 95 14.70 -12.17 10.96
C ASP A 95 13.76 -11.35 10.05
N PHE A 96 13.72 -11.67 8.77
CA PHE A 96 12.79 -11.11 7.78
C PHE A 96 11.51 -11.94 7.60
N SER A 97 11.43 -13.14 8.19
CA SER A 97 10.25 -14.01 8.14
C SER A 97 9.40 -13.91 9.40
N LEU A 98 10.03 -13.91 10.58
CA LEU A 98 9.37 -13.77 11.88
C LEU A 98 9.76 -12.46 12.56
N ARG A 99 8.77 -11.79 13.15
CA ARG A 99 9.00 -10.56 13.92
C ARG A 99 9.82 -10.85 15.20
N TYR A 100 9.55 -11.99 15.83
CA TYR A 100 10.28 -12.51 16.99
C TYR A 100 10.71 -13.94 16.69
N MET A 101 11.97 -14.11 16.33
CA MET A 101 12.53 -15.41 15.96
C MET A 101 12.45 -16.41 17.11
N LEU A 102 12.05 -17.65 16.82
CA LEU A 102 11.95 -18.73 17.79
C LEU A 102 13.21 -19.62 17.82
N VAL A 103 13.98 -19.61 16.74
CA VAL A 103 15.21 -20.37 16.59
C VAL A 103 16.39 -19.42 16.41
N ASP A 104 17.47 -19.68 17.11
CA ASP A 104 18.76 -19.02 16.95
C ASP A 104 19.63 -19.88 16.02
N GLY A 105 19.92 -19.35 14.84
CA GLY A 105 20.63 -20.05 13.79
C GLY A 105 22.07 -19.57 13.62
N GLN A 106 23.00 -20.50 13.37
CA GLN A 106 24.38 -20.23 13.00
C GLN A 106 24.67 -20.83 11.64
N GLY A 107 25.07 -19.99 10.68
CA GLY A 107 25.28 -20.35 9.29
C GLY A 107 24.45 -19.49 8.34
N ASN A 108 24.28 -19.97 7.10
CA ASN A 108 23.47 -19.29 6.09
C ASN A 108 22.03 -19.85 6.10
N PHE A 109 21.08 -19.01 6.51
CA PHE A 109 19.65 -19.31 6.54
C PHE A 109 18.87 -18.59 5.41
N GLY A 110 19.55 -18.19 4.33
CA GLY A 110 18.94 -17.48 3.22
C GLY A 110 18.97 -15.96 3.40
N SER A 111 18.44 -15.25 2.44
CA SER A 111 18.39 -13.79 2.40
C SER A 111 17.06 -13.25 1.87
N VAL A 112 16.85 -11.94 1.99
CA VAL A 112 15.72 -11.21 1.39
C VAL A 112 15.73 -11.28 -0.14
N ASP A 113 16.89 -11.59 -0.74
CA ASP A 113 17.04 -11.81 -2.19
C ASP A 113 16.47 -13.15 -2.67
N GLY A 114 16.00 -13.98 -1.74
CA GLY A 114 15.44 -15.30 -2.05
C GLY A 114 16.48 -16.38 -2.18
N ASP A 115 17.72 -16.16 -1.71
CA ASP A 115 18.72 -17.20 -1.62
C ASP A 115 18.25 -18.29 -0.67
N ASN A 116 18.50 -19.54 -1.07
CA ASN A 116 18.18 -20.69 -0.25
C ASN A 116 19.11 -20.80 0.96
N ALA A 117 18.60 -21.34 2.05
CA ALA A 117 19.43 -21.72 3.18
C ALA A 117 20.44 -22.78 2.76
N ALA A 118 21.60 -22.79 3.42
CA ALA A 118 22.58 -23.86 3.25
C ALA A 118 22.00 -25.21 3.69
N ALA A 119 22.50 -26.30 3.13
CA ALA A 119 22.02 -27.64 3.49
C ALA A 119 22.13 -27.88 5.02
N MET A 120 21.16 -28.59 5.59
CA MET A 120 21.01 -28.81 7.06
C MET A 120 22.25 -29.42 7.75
N ARG A 121 23.16 -30.03 7.01
CA ARG A 121 24.43 -30.55 7.53
C ARG A 121 25.45 -29.45 7.85
N TYR A 122 25.27 -28.24 7.28
CA TYR A 122 26.19 -27.10 7.49
C TYR A 122 25.68 -26.11 8.54
N THR A 123 24.38 -26.00 8.70
CA THR A 123 23.74 -25.07 9.65
C THR A 123 23.63 -25.68 11.04
N GLU A 124 23.64 -24.81 12.04
CA GLU A 124 23.50 -25.18 13.45
C GLU A 124 22.42 -24.31 14.10
N ILE A 125 21.69 -24.87 15.04
CA ILE A 125 20.55 -24.22 15.66
C ILE A 125 20.48 -24.47 17.17
N ARG A 126 19.78 -23.57 17.87
CA ARG A 126 19.29 -23.71 19.24
C ARG A 126 18.02 -22.88 19.43
N LEU A 127 17.29 -23.10 20.51
CA LEU A 127 16.14 -22.25 20.85
C LEU A 127 16.57 -20.80 21.13
N ARG A 128 15.72 -19.85 20.76
CA ARG A 128 15.80 -18.49 21.30
C ARG A 128 15.15 -18.43 22.68
N LYS A 129 15.54 -17.46 23.50
CA LYS A 129 14.99 -17.29 24.86
C LYS A 129 13.48 -17.12 24.87
N ILE A 130 12.91 -16.39 23.90
CA ILE A 130 11.46 -16.25 23.76
C ILE A 130 10.74 -17.58 23.44
N ALA A 131 11.39 -18.49 22.73
CA ALA A 131 10.85 -19.82 22.48
C ALA A 131 10.84 -20.70 23.75
N HIS A 132 11.80 -20.50 24.66
CA HIS A 132 11.81 -21.13 25.98
C HIS A 132 10.55 -20.74 26.77
N GLU A 133 10.09 -19.47 26.68
CA GLU A 133 8.87 -19.02 27.34
C GLU A 133 7.59 -19.65 26.76
N LEU A 134 7.62 -20.13 25.50
CA LEU A 134 6.51 -20.94 24.97
C LEU A 134 6.45 -22.34 25.58
N LEU A 135 7.60 -22.88 26.00
CA LEU A 135 7.78 -24.24 26.54
C LEU A 135 7.82 -24.25 28.08
N ALA A 136 7.84 -23.08 28.71
CA ALA A 136 7.93 -22.95 30.16
C ALA A 136 6.83 -23.73 30.88
N ASP A 137 7.20 -24.43 31.96
CA ASP A 137 6.31 -25.24 32.78
C ASP A 137 5.68 -26.46 32.06
N LEU A 138 6.24 -26.91 30.93
CA LEU A 138 5.75 -28.08 30.19
C LEU A 138 5.83 -29.39 31.03
N ASP A 139 6.82 -29.50 31.90
CA ASP A 139 7.05 -30.61 32.82
C ASP A 139 6.11 -30.61 34.02
N LYS A 140 5.27 -29.57 34.18
CA LYS A 140 4.34 -29.41 35.31
C LYS A 140 2.89 -29.79 34.96
N GLU A 141 2.68 -30.67 34.03
CA GLU A 141 1.33 -31.16 33.61
C GLU A 141 0.36 -30.03 33.21
N THR A 142 0.91 -28.92 32.72
CA THR A 142 0.12 -27.73 32.37
C THR A 142 -0.72 -27.89 31.12
N VAL A 143 -0.34 -28.83 30.25
CA VAL A 143 -1.02 -29.15 28.98
C VAL A 143 -1.14 -30.64 28.80
N ASP A 144 -2.03 -31.06 27.90
CA ASP A 144 -2.27 -32.49 27.64
C ASP A 144 -1.26 -32.99 26.60
N PHE A 145 -0.85 -34.27 26.81
CA PHE A 145 0.02 -35.01 25.89
C PHE A 145 -0.80 -36.10 25.21
N GLY A 146 -0.58 -36.22 23.91
CA GLY A 146 -1.14 -37.31 23.10
C GLY A 146 -0.04 -38.27 22.61
N PRO A 147 -0.43 -39.43 22.06
CA PRO A 147 0.54 -40.30 21.39
C PRO A 147 1.01 -39.66 20.09
N ASN A 148 2.27 -39.95 19.71
CA ASN A 148 2.80 -39.65 18.38
C ASN A 148 2.12 -40.57 17.32
N TYR A 149 2.60 -40.50 16.08
CA TYR A 149 1.99 -41.20 14.93
C TYR A 149 2.01 -42.75 15.05
N ASP A 150 2.94 -43.33 15.80
CA ASP A 150 3.06 -44.80 16.00
C ASP A 150 2.80 -45.27 17.44
N GLY A 151 2.49 -44.34 18.35
CA GLY A 151 2.22 -44.60 19.75
C GLY A 151 3.45 -44.91 20.61
N SER A 152 4.67 -44.77 20.07
CA SER A 152 5.91 -45.07 20.81
C SER A 152 6.33 -43.91 21.72
N GLU A 153 6.00 -42.68 21.38
CA GLU A 153 6.35 -41.48 22.13
C GLU A 153 5.10 -40.63 22.43
N LYS A 154 5.22 -39.70 23.35
CA LYS A 154 4.19 -38.70 23.64
C LYS A 154 4.63 -37.31 23.16
N GLU A 155 3.71 -36.57 22.63
CA GLU A 155 3.91 -35.18 22.23
C GLU A 155 2.85 -34.27 22.86
N PRO A 156 3.19 -33.00 23.18
CA PRO A 156 2.21 -32.05 23.70
C PRO A 156 1.22 -31.69 22.60
N LEU A 157 -0.08 -31.70 22.91
CA LEU A 157 -1.13 -31.31 21.99
C LEU A 157 -1.11 -29.77 21.76
N ILE A 158 -0.63 -29.03 22.75
CA ILE A 158 -0.46 -27.58 22.74
C ILE A 158 0.69 -27.20 23.67
N LEU A 159 1.30 -26.04 23.49
CA LEU A 159 2.32 -25.54 24.42
C LEU A 159 1.72 -24.61 25.48
N PRO A 160 2.36 -24.51 26.67
CA PRO A 160 1.89 -23.62 27.74
C PRO A 160 1.87 -22.15 27.36
N ALA A 161 2.78 -21.70 26.51
CA ALA A 161 2.82 -20.40 25.84
C ALA A 161 2.58 -19.17 26.76
N LYS A 162 3.61 -18.71 27.46
CA LYS A 162 3.55 -17.44 28.22
C LYS A 162 3.46 -16.21 27.31
N VAL A 163 3.79 -16.35 26.04
CA VAL A 163 3.86 -15.27 25.04
C VAL A 163 2.71 -15.41 24.05
N PRO A 164 2.00 -14.32 23.67
CA PRO A 164 0.89 -14.35 22.71
C PRO A 164 1.40 -14.52 21.27
N ASN A 165 1.99 -15.69 20.99
CA ASN A 165 2.76 -15.96 19.77
C ASN A 165 1.94 -15.81 18.48
N LEU A 166 0.64 -16.14 18.50
CA LEU A 166 -0.21 -16.00 17.30
C LEU A 166 -0.25 -14.56 16.78
N LEU A 167 -0.35 -13.59 17.67
CA LEU A 167 -0.40 -12.17 17.29
C LEU A 167 0.98 -11.58 17.04
N ILE A 168 1.98 -11.91 17.86
CA ILE A 168 3.31 -11.27 17.71
C ILE A 168 4.07 -11.76 16.47
N ASN A 169 3.89 -13.02 16.05
CA ASN A 169 4.56 -13.59 14.87
C ASN A 169 3.61 -13.79 13.68
N GLY A 170 2.30 -13.78 13.93
CA GLY A 170 1.32 -14.08 12.91
C GLY A 170 1.37 -15.54 12.44
N SER A 171 0.61 -15.85 11.42
CA SER A 171 0.65 -17.15 10.75
C SER A 171 0.06 -17.05 9.35
N SER A 172 0.63 -17.74 8.36
CA SER A 172 0.03 -17.88 7.04
C SER A 172 -0.04 -19.34 6.64
N GLY A 173 -1.14 -19.77 6.00
CA GLY A 173 -1.30 -21.15 5.58
C GLY A 173 -2.52 -21.35 4.69
N ILE A 174 -2.42 -22.33 3.79
CA ILE A 174 -3.50 -22.70 2.87
C ILE A 174 -3.97 -24.10 3.24
N ALA A 175 -5.24 -24.22 3.57
CA ALA A 175 -5.92 -25.47 3.85
C ALA A 175 -6.94 -25.81 2.73
N VAL A 176 -7.68 -26.90 2.89
CA VAL A 176 -8.75 -27.26 1.95
C VAL A 176 -9.96 -26.35 2.21
N GLY A 177 -10.34 -25.56 1.22
CA GLY A 177 -11.49 -24.67 1.27
C GLY A 177 -11.32 -23.40 2.12
N MET A 178 -10.18 -23.20 2.77
CA MET A 178 -9.89 -22.02 3.59
C MET A 178 -8.38 -21.71 3.66
N ALA A 179 -8.06 -20.49 4.04
CA ALA A 179 -6.70 -20.06 4.27
C ALA A 179 -6.63 -19.22 5.55
N THR A 180 -5.48 -19.14 6.16
CA THR A 180 -5.18 -18.20 7.23
C THR A 180 -4.07 -17.26 6.80
N ASN A 181 -4.16 -15.99 7.19
CA ASN A 181 -3.11 -14.99 6.97
C ASN A 181 -3.22 -13.92 8.06
N ILE A 182 -2.56 -14.17 9.18
CA ILE A 182 -2.58 -13.32 10.37
C ILE A 182 -1.27 -12.53 10.37
N PRO A 183 -1.32 -11.19 10.37
CA PRO A 183 -0.12 -10.36 10.37
C PRO A 183 0.59 -10.39 11.73
N PRO A 184 1.91 -10.21 11.78
CA PRO A 184 2.65 -10.02 13.01
C PRO A 184 2.40 -8.64 13.64
N HIS A 185 2.57 -8.55 14.98
CA HIS A 185 2.33 -7.33 15.74
C HIS A 185 3.46 -7.06 16.73
N ASN A 186 3.54 -5.84 17.22
CA ASN A 186 4.49 -5.45 18.25
C ASN A 186 4.15 -6.09 19.60
N LEU A 187 5.15 -6.65 20.29
CA LEU A 187 4.98 -7.36 21.57
C LEU A 187 4.44 -6.45 22.68
N ASP A 188 4.99 -5.24 22.81
CA ASP A 188 4.58 -4.30 23.86
C ASP A 188 3.11 -3.89 23.70
N GLU A 189 2.66 -3.67 22.46
CA GLU A 189 1.28 -3.33 22.14
C GLU A 189 0.34 -4.51 22.43
N VAL A 190 0.72 -5.73 22.02
CA VAL A 190 -0.10 -6.93 22.24
C VAL A 190 -0.21 -7.25 23.72
N ILE A 191 0.88 -7.18 24.49
CA ILE A 191 0.84 -7.41 25.92
C ILE A 191 0.03 -6.31 26.63
N SER A 192 0.19 -5.05 26.25
CA SER A 192 -0.62 -3.96 26.78
C SER A 192 -2.11 -4.17 26.52
N ALA A 193 -2.47 -4.66 25.33
CA ALA A 193 -3.85 -5.03 25.02
C ALA A 193 -4.33 -6.25 25.85
N CYS A 194 -3.49 -7.27 26.05
CA CYS A 194 -3.80 -8.39 26.95
C CYS A 194 -4.09 -7.91 28.38
N LEU A 195 -3.26 -7.00 28.90
CA LEU A 195 -3.45 -6.42 30.23
C LEU A 195 -4.73 -5.58 30.30
N HIS A 196 -5.06 -4.84 29.24
CA HIS A 196 -6.30 -4.07 29.17
C HIS A 196 -7.54 -4.99 29.20
N VAL A 197 -7.55 -6.07 28.39
CA VAL A 197 -8.64 -7.08 28.41
C VAL A 197 -8.71 -7.80 29.75
N LEU A 198 -7.57 -8.07 30.39
CA LEU A 198 -7.50 -8.77 31.68
C LEU A 198 -8.20 -7.98 32.79
N HIS A 199 -8.02 -6.64 32.80
CA HIS A 199 -8.65 -5.73 33.76
C HIS A 199 -10.06 -5.28 33.36
N ASN A 200 -10.34 -5.20 32.04
CA ASN A 200 -11.64 -4.79 31.51
C ASN A 200 -12.13 -5.79 30.43
N PRO A 201 -12.73 -6.93 30.83
CA PRO A 201 -13.21 -7.92 29.86
C PRO A 201 -14.27 -7.42 28.89
N GLU A 202 -15.04 -6.39 29.28
CA GLU A 202 -16.10 -5.77 28.46
C GLU A 202 -15.59 -4.66 27.53
N CYS A 203 -14.25 -4.44 27.45
CA CYS A 203 -13.69 -3.42 26.57
C CYS A 203 -14.13 -3.63 25.11
N SER A 204 -14.26 -2.55 24.38
CA SER A 204 -14.58 -2.56 22.95
C SER A 204 -13.37 -2.91 22.10
N ILE A 205 -13.60 -3.36 20.85
CA ILE A 205 -12.51 -3.58 19.89
C ILE A 205 -11.84 -2.25 19.54
N ASP A 206 -12.57 -1.14 19.57
CA ASP A 206 -12.02 0.19 19.23
C ASP A 206 -11.00 0.67 20.26
N GLU A 207 -11.20 0.39 21.54
CA GLU A 207 -10.19 0.62 22.58
C GLU A 207 -8.92 -0.20 22.36
N LEU A 208 -9.08 -1.46 21.90
CA LEU A 208 -7.93 -2.30 21.56
C LEU A 208 -7.19 -1.81 20.32
N ILE A 209 -7.89 -1.20 19.35
CA ILE A 209 -7.29 -0.57 18.16
C ILE A 209 -6.46 0.66 18.54
N GLU A 210 -6.80 1.37 19.60
CA GLU A 210 -5.96 2.47 20.12
C GLU A 210 -4.63 1.97 20.68
N ILE A 211 -4.63 0.76 21.28
CA ILE A 211 -3.43 0.13 21.85
C ILE A 211 -2.61 -0.56 20.76
N ILE A 212 -3.27 -1.27 19.83
CA ILE A 212 -2.65 -1.96 18.69
C ILE A 212 -3.12 -1.27 17.40
N PRO A 213 -2.50 -0.14 17.00
CA PRO A 213 -2.99 0.66 15.89
C PRO A 213 -2.87 -0.03 14.53
N ALA A 214 -1.85 -0.89 14.37
CA ALA A 214 -1.60 -1.64 13.14
C ALA A 214 -0.63 -2.82 13.38
N PRO A 215 -0.49 -3.75 12.41
CA PRO A 215 0.57 -4.75 12.40
C PRO A 215 1.98 -4.16 12.52
N ASP A 216 2.95 -4.99 12.88
CA ASP A 216 4.36 -4.61 12.95
C ASP A 216 5.20 -5.67 12.24
N PHE A 217 5.59 -5.38 11.00
CA PHE A 217 6.25 -6.33 10.13
C PHE A 217 7.76 -6.45 10.42
N PRO A 218 8.35 -7.64 10.27
CA PRO A 218 9.78 -7.86 10.52
C PRO A 218 10.69 -7.06 9.58
N THR A 219 10.26 -6.80 8.35
CA THR A 219 10.96 -6.01 7.33
C THR A 219 10.70 -4.51 7.43
N ALA A 220 10.04 -4.07 8.50
CA ALA A 220 9.66 -2.67 8.72
C ALA A 220 8.71 -2.12 7.63
N GLY A 221 9.10 -1.10 6.88
CA GLY A 221 8.26 -0.46 5.86
C GLY A 221 7.17 0.43 6.42
N ILE A 222 6.32 0.94 5.54
CA ILE A 222 5.25 1.89 5.86
C ILE A 222 3.89 1.20 5.68
N ILE A 223 3.06 1.24 6.70
CA ILE A 223 1.64 0.86 6.61
C ILE A 223 0.88 2.11 6.14
N TYR A 224 0.33 2.05 4.93
CA TYR A 224 -0.29 3.18 4.26
C TYR A 224 -1.80 3.14 4.39
N GLY A 225 -2.32 3.92 5.34
CA GLY A 225 -3.73 3.95 5.72
C GLY A 225 -4.14 2.82 6.65
N VAL A 226 -4.95 3.14 7.65
CA VAL A 226 -5.36 2.21 8.72
C VAL A 226 -6.78 1.67 8.56
N GLN A 227 -7.54 2.10 7.57
CA GLN A 227 -8.96 1.73 7.42
C GLN A 227 -9.13 0.22 7.25
N GLY A 228 -8.34 -0.40 6.36
CA GLY A 228 -8.40 -1.84 6.12
C GLY A 228 -7.86 -2.67 7.29
N VAL A 229 -6.95 -2.11 8.10
CA VAL A 229 -6.48 -2.72 9.36
C VAL A 229 -7.61 -2.77 10.38
N ARG A 230 -8.31 -1.64 10.59
CA ARG A 230 -9.44 -1.54 11.52
C ARG A 230 -10.57 -2.49 11.15
N GLU A 231 -10.87 -2.60 9.86
CA GLU A 231 -11.84 -3.58 9.36
C GLU A 231 -11.40 -5.01 9.68
N GLY A 232 -10.12 -5.34 9.42
CA GLY A 232 -9.52 -6.64 9.75
C GLY A 232 -9.63 -6.99 11.22
N TYR A 233 -9.35 -6.07 12.13
CA TYR A 233 -9.44 -6.28 13.57
C TYR A 233 -10.88 -6.47 14.07
N ARG A 234 -11.87 -5.82 13.44
CA ARG A 234 -13.29 -5.96 13.79
C ARG A 234 -13.91 -7.22 13.22
N THR A 235 -13.60 -7.58 12.00
CA THR A 235 -14.30 -8.66 11.26
C THR A 235 -13.47 -9.93 11.06
N GLY A 236 -12.17 -9.89 11.33
CA GLY A 236 -11.20 -10.94 10.99
C GLY A 236 -10.75 -10.93 9.53
N ARG A 237 -11.29 -10.03 8.70
CA ARG A 237 -10.88 -9.87 7.28
C ARG A 237 -10.62 -8.41 6.96
N GLY A 238 -9.49 -8.13 6.34
CA GLY A 238 -9.10 -6.77 5.98
C GLY A 238 -7.93 -6.76 5.01
N ARG A 239 -7.50 -5.55 4.64
CA ARG A 239 -6.37 -5.34 3.73
C ARG A 239 -5.43 -4.30 4.31
N VAL A 240 -4.19 -4.69 4.54
CA VAL A 240 -3.11 -3.78 4.94
C VAL A 240 -2.33 -3.39 3.69
N VAL A 241 -2.27 -2.11 3.38
CA VAL A 241 -1.42 -1.59 2.30
C VAL A 241 -0.04 -1.32 2.88
N MET A 242 0.98 -1.97 2.33
CA MET A 242 2.37 -1.80 2.74
C MET A 242 3.13 -1.07 1.64
N ARG A 243 3.97 -0.12 2.01
CA ARG A 243 4.90 0.60 1.12
C ARG A 243 6.33 0.42 1.57
N ALA A 244 7.24 0.39 0.62
CA ALA A 244 8.66 0.54 0.87
C ALA A 244 8.94 1.89 1.53
N LYS A 245 9.91 1.94 2.43
CA LYS A 245 10.44 3.20 2.95
C LYS A 245 11.51 3.71 2.00
N THR A 246 11.32 4.94 1.55
CA THR A 246 12.19 5.57 0.56
C THR A 246 12.54 6.99 0.95
N HIS A 247 13.70 7.45 0.50
CA HIS A 247 14.08 8.85 0.56
C HIS A 247 14.79 9.25 -0.74
N PHE A 248 14.99 10.56 -0.94
CA PHE A 248 15.64 11.09 -2.14
C PHE A 248 17.04 11.59 -1.80
N GLU A 249 17.99 11.30 -2.67
CA GLU A 249 19.35 11.80 -2.58
C GLU A 249 19.75 12.54 -3.87
N ASP A 250 20.49 13.62 -3.69
CA ASP A 250 21.05 14.37 -4.81
C ASP A 250 22.35 13.72 -5.31
N ILE A 251 22.44 13.50 -6.62
CA ILE A 251 23.63 12.97 -7.28
C ILE A 251 24.24 14.04 -8.19
N ASP A 252 25.51 13.89 -8.52
CA ASP A 252 26.23 14.78 -9.44
C ASP A 252 26.12 16.29 -9.08
N LYS A 253 26.34 16.61 -7.81
CA LYS A 253 26.25 17.98 -7.27
C LYS A 253 24.87 18.63 -7.45
N GLY A 254 23.80 17.86 -7.34
CA GLY A 254 22.42 18.33 -7.44
C GLY A 254 21.87 18.40 -8.85
N SER A 255 22.55 17.85 -9.85
CA SER A 255 22.06 17.85 -11.24
C SER A 255 21.11 16.69 -11.55
N ARG A 256 21.18 15.61 -10.78
CA ARG A 256 20.30 14.43 -10.84
C ARG A 256 19.91 14.01 -9.43
N GLN A 257 18.81 13.30 -9.31
CA GLN A 257 18.34 12.72 -8.05
C GLN A 257 18.23 11.20 -8.15
N ALA A 258 18.31 10.54 -7.01
CA ALA A 258 18.04 9.11 -6.89
C ALA A 258 16.97 8.86 -5.84
N ILE A 259 16.19 7.83 -6.07
CA ILE A 259 15.28 7.23 -5.08
C ILE A 259 16.05 6.13 -4.39
N ILE A 260 16.22 6.25 -3.08
CA ILE A 260 16.86 5.24 -2.24
C ILE A 260 15.76 4.46 -1.54
N VAL A 261 15.82 3.13 -1.61
CA VAL A 261 14.91 2.22 -0.90
C VAL A 261 15.65 1.62 0.28
N ASP A 262 15.19 1.94 1.50
CA ASP A 262 15.79 1.50 2.76
C ASP A 262 15.13 0.25 3.33
N GLU A 263 13.79 0.12 3.12
CA GLU A 263 12.99 -0.97 3.65
C GLU A 263 11.97 -1.43 2.60
N LEU A 264 11.70 -2.73 2.56
CA LEU A 264 10.75 -3.34 1.64
C LEU A 264 9.46 -3.81 2.35
N PRO A 265 8.32 -3.88 1.63
CA PRO A 265 7.13 -4.51 2.16
C PRO A 265 7.38 -5.97 2.54
N TYR A 266 6.65 -6.43 3.56
CA TYR A 266 6.78 -7.80 4.06
C TYR A 266 6.50 -8.85 2.98
N GLN A 267 7.30 -9.91 2.93
CA GLN A 267 7.24 -11.01 1.97
C GLN A 267 7.58 -10.64 0.50
N VAL A 268 8.13 -9.47 0.27
CA VAL A 268 8.63 -9.07 -1.04
C VAL A 268 10.08 -9.54 -1.22
N ASN A 269 10.35 -10.20 -2.34
CA ASN A 269 11.69 -10.61 -2.74
C ASN A 269 12.39 -9.45 -3.45
N LYS A 270 13.54 -9.01 -2.92
CA LYS A 270 14.29 -7.86 -3.43
C LYS A 270 14.76 -8.09 -4.87
N LYS A 271 15.33 -9.23 -5.18
CA LYS A 271 15.83 -9.56 -6.52
C LYS A 271 14.72 -9.51 -7.57
N ASN A 272 13.58 -10.18 -7.31
CA ASN A 272 12.43 -10.19 -8.22
C ASN A 272 11.86 -8.78 -8.42
N LEU A 273 11.87 -7.95 -7.36
CA LEU A 273 11.45 -6.56 -7.45
C LEU A 273 12.36 -5.76 -8.38
N LEU A 274 13.68 -5.90 -8.24
CA LEU A 274 14.65 -5.20 -9.09
C LEU A 274 14.54 -5.65 -10.55
N GLU A 275 14.41 -6.96 -10.80
CA GLU A 275 14.16 -7.50 -12.14
C GLU A 275 12.88 -6.91 -12.74
N ARG A 276 11.81 -6.83 -11.94
CA ARG A 276 10.54 -6.24 -12.39
C ARG A 276 10.64 -4.76 -12.72
N ILE A 277 11.38 -3.98 -11.93
CA ILE A 277 11.65 -2.56 -12.23
C ILE A 277 12.42 -2.44 -13.56
N ALA A 278 13.46 -3.23 -13.75
CA ALA A 278 14.25 -3.25 -14.98
C ALA A 278 13.41 -3.62 -16.21
N GLU A 279 12.51 -4.61 -16.09
CA GLU A 279 11.56 -4.96 -17.16
C GLU A 279 10.67 -3.78 -17.53
N LEU A 280 10.06 -3.10 -16.55
CA LEU A 280 9.18 -1.94 -16.80
C LEU A 280 9.91 -0.77 -17.47
N VAL A 281 11.17 -0.56 -17.13
CA VAL A 281 12.02 0.45 -17.79
C VAL A 281 12.31 0.06 -19.25
N ASN A 282 12.64 -1.22 -19.50
CA ASN A 282 12.88 -1.73 -20.85
C ASN A 282 11.62 -1.71 -21.72
N GLU A 283 10.45 -2.00 -21.13
CA GLU A 283 9.15 -1.93 -21.78
C GLU A 283 8.63 -0.49 -21.96
N LYS A 284 9.36 0.51 -21.45
CA LYS A 284 8.97 1.94 -21.45
C LYS A 284 7.62 2.19 -20.75
N LYS A 285 7.27 1.39 -19.78
CA LYS A 285 6.09 1.59 -18.94
C LYS A 285 6.37 2.52 -17.76
N VAL A 286 7.60 2.55 -17.29
CA VAL A 286 8.12 3.51 -16.33
C VAL A 286 9.30 4.21 -17.00
N GLU A 287 9.15 5.50 -17.20
CA GLU A 287 10.19 6.36 -17.77
C GLU A 287 10.90 7.12 -16.65
N GLY A 288 12.02 7.77 -16.96
CA GLY A 288 12.73 8.62 -16.00
C GLY A 288 13.84 7.93 -15.21
N ILE A 289 13.98 6.61 -15.27
CA ILE A 289 15.06 5.87 -14.60
C ILE A 289 16.27 5.77 -15.53
N SER A 290 17.46 6.09 -15.01
CA SER A 290 18.73 5.98 -15.74
C SER A 290 19.54 4.75 -15.36
N ASP A 291 19.54 4.37 -14.06
CA ASP A 291 20.28 3.22 -13.56
C ASP A 291 19.60 2.62 -12.33
N LEU A 292 19.83 1.34 -12.09
CA LEU A 292 19.29 0.58 -10.98
C LEU A 292 20.38 -0.28 -10.36
N ARG A 293 20.72 -0.03 -9.08
CA ARG A 293 21.78 -0.76 -8.36
C ARG A 293 21.31 -1.24 -7.01
N ASP A 294 21.83 -2.38 -6.59
CA ASP A 294 21.73 -2.88 -5.23
C ASP A 294 23.05 -2.61 -4.49
N GLU A 295 23.01 -1.72 -3.52
CA GLU A 295 24.13 -1.34 -2.66
C GLU A 295 23.95 -1.84 -1.23
N SER A 296 23.06 -2.82 -1.04
CA SER A 296 22.81 -3.40 0.30
C SER A 296 24.05 -4.10 0.85
N ASP A 297 24.36 -3.83 2.11
CA ASP A 297 25.49 -4.43 2.81
C ASP A 297 25.11 -4.84 4.26
N LYS A 298 26.13 -5.07 5.11
CA LYS A 298 25.93 -5.44 6.51
C LYS A 298 25.29 -4.36 7.37
N SER A 299 25.31 -3.10 6.93
CA SER A 299 24.72 -1.96 7.64
C SER A 299 23.22 -1.82 7.36
N GLY A 300 22.73 -2.44 6.29
CA GLY A 300 21.34 -2.43 5.94
C GLY A 300 21.04 -2.57 4.46
N MET A 301 19.75 -2.51 4.13
CA MET A 301 19.26 -2.52 2.77
C MET A 301 19.45 -1.13 2.15
N ARG A 302 19.94 -1.10 0.92
CA ARG A 302 20.07 0.12 0.13
C ARG A 302 19.96 -0.20 -1.35
N VAL A 303 18.79 0.07 -1.92
CA VAL A 303 18.57 -0.01 -3.37
C VAL A 303 18.55 1.40 -3.92
N VAL A 304 19.38 1.65 -4.94
CA VAL A 304 19.55 2.96 -5.57
C VAL A 304 18.91 2.95 -6.95
N ILE A 305 17.93 3.83 -7.16
CA ILE A 305 17.23 4.04 -8.43
C ILE A 305 17.61 5.44 -8.91
N GLU A 306 18.59 5.54 -9.81
CA GLU A 306 19.01 6.82 -10.35
C GLU A 306 18.02 7.34 -11.40
N LEU A 307 17.70 8.61 -11.30
CA LEU A 307 16.79 9.27 -12.24
C LEU A 307 17.55 9.99 -13.38
N LYS A 308 16.89 10.15 -14.50
CA LYS A 308 17.36 11.00 -15.59
C LYS A 308 17.29 12.46 -15.16
N ARG A 309 18.08 13.29 -15.84
CA ARG A 309 18.12 14.72 -15.55
C ARG A 309 16.77 15.39 -15.83
N GLY A 310 16.26 16.14 -14.86
CA GLY A 310 14.99 16.89 -14.99
C GLY A 310 13.74 16.10 -14.67
N GLU A 311 13.86 14.83 -14.23
CA GLU A 311 12.73 14.04 -13.76
C GLU A 311 12.33 14.44 -12.33
N VAL A 312 11.06 14.29 -12.02
CA VAL A 312 10.50 14.56 -10.70
C VAL A 312 10.43 13.24 -9.90
N PRO A 313 11.21 13.09 -8.82
CA PRO A 313 11.33 11.83 -8.10
C PRO A 313 9.98 11.28 -7.59
N GLU A 314 9.11 12.16 -7.10
CA GLU A 314 7.79 11.77 -6.57
C GLU A 314 6.91 11.11 -7.65
N VAL A 315 6.94 11.64 -8.87
CA VAL A 315 6.15 11.08 -9.99
C VAL A 315 6.66 9.70 -10.37
N VAL A 316 7.99 9.52 -10.46
CA VAL A 316 8.59 8.22 -10.77
C VAL A 316 8.28 7.22 -9.64
N LEU A 317 8.41 7.63 -8.37
CA LEU A 317 8.10 6.81 -7.21
C LEU A 317 6.63 6.38 -7.20
N ASN A 318 5.70 7.29 -7.50
CA ASN A 318 4.27 6.99 -7.59
C ASN A 318 3.97 5.96 -8.70
N ASN A 319 4.63 6.07 -9.84
CA ASN A 319 4.54 5.08 -10.91
C ASN A 319 5.09 3.71 -10.49
N LEU A 320 6.18 3.68 -9.72
CA LEU A 320 6.75 2.46 -9.16
C LEU A 320 5.80 1.82 -8.13
N TYR A 321 5.18 2.60 -7.23
CA TYR A 321 4.17 2.11 -6.29
C TYR A 321 2.97 1.46 -7.00
N LYS A 322 2.53 2.03 -8.11
CA LYS A 322 1.41 1.51 -8.90
C LYS A 322 1.76 0.23 -9.67
N SER A 323 2.99 0.09 -10.12
CA SER A 323 3.39 -0.93 -11.11
C SER A 323 4.25 -2.04 -10.55
N THR A 324 4.73 -1.92 -9.31
CA THR A 324 5.66 -2.87 -8.68
C THR A 324 5.26 -3.19 -7.24
N GLN A 325 5.95 -4.16 -6.64
CA GLN A 325 5.79 -4.54 -5.24
C GLN A 325 6.48 -3.57 -4.23
N LEU A 326 6.93 -2.39 -4.66
CA LEU A 326 7.26 -1.31 -3.73
C LEU A 326 6.04 -0.86 -2.92
N GLN A 327 4.84 -1.08 -3.45
CA GLN A 327 3.59 -1.10 -2.70
C GLN A 327 2.92 -2.45 -2.90
N ASP A 328 2.62 -3.15 -1.82
CA ASP A 328 1.93 -4.43 -1.84
C ASP A 328 0.82 -4.48 -0.79
N ASN A 329 -0.09 -5.45 -0.93
CA ASN A 329 -1.23 -5.61 -0.06
C ASN A 329 -1.14 -6.91 0.73
N PHE A 330 -1.15 -6.81 2.04
CA PHE A 330 -1.32 -7.97 2.92
C PHE A 330 -2.80 -8.19 3.19
N GLY A 331 -3.36 -9.28 2.66
CA GLY A 331 -4.75 -9.65 2.90
C GLY A 331 -4.89 -10.34 4.25
N MET A 332 -5.48 -9.66 5.23
CA MET A 332 -5.76 -10.24 6.55
C MET A 332 -6.89 -11.26 6.44
N ASN A 333 -6.67 -12.46 6.98
CA ASN A 333 -7.67 -13.50 7.18
C ASN A 333 -7.35 -14.23 8.48
N MET A 334 -7.97 -13.80 9.57
CA MET A 334 -7.63 -14.19 10.94
C MET A 334 -8.32 -15.48 11.32
N VAL A 335 -7.98 -16.58 10.61
CA VAL A 335 -8.51 -17.92 10.86
C VAL A 335 -7.55 -18.71 11.72
N ALA A 336 -8.02 -19.25 12.84
CA ALA A 336 -7.26 -20.13 13.72
C ALA A 336 -8.14 -21.29 14.24
N LEU A 337 -7.51 -22.31 14.81
CA LEU A 337 -8.20 -23.43 15.45
C LEU A 337 -8.62 -23.05 16.87
N VAL A 338 -9.90 -23.19 17.15
CA VAL A 338 -10.48 -23.12 18.48
C VAL A 338 -11.14 -24.47 18.74
N ASP A 339 -10.68 -25.20 19.74
CA ASP A 339 -11.16 -26.56 20.04
C ASP A 339 -11.17 -27.49 18.82
N ASN A 340 -10.06 -27.49 18.06
CA ASN A 340 -9.87 -28.22 16.80
C ASN A 340 -10.87 -27.85 15.67
N GLN A 341 -11.55 -26.72 15.79
CA GLN A 341 -12.44 -26.20 14.76
C GLN A 341 -11.90 -24.90 14.16
N PRO A 342 -11.84 -24.75 12.84
CA PRO A 342 -11.40 -23.49 12.22
C PRO A 342 -12.47 -22.40 12.44
N ARG A 343 -12.05 -21.26 12.98
CA ARG A 343 -12.92 -20.10 13.20
C ARG A 343 -12.25 -18.83 12.69
N LEU A 344 -13.05 -17.96 12.09
CA LEU A 344 -12.65 -16.60 11.80
C LEU A 344 -12.80 -15.77 13.07
N LEU A 345 -11.72 -15.16 13.53
CA LEU A 345 -11.66 -14.47 14.82
C LEU A 345 -11.39 -12.97 14.60
N ASN A 346 -11.92 -12.16 15.49
CA ASN A 346 -11.54 -10.75 15.60
C ASN A 346 -10.38 -10.59 16.60
N LEU A 347 -9.82 -9.38 16.69
CA LEU A 347 -8.67 -9.08 17.56
C LEU A 347 -8.98 -9.42 19.04
N LYS A 348 -10.14 -8.99 19.54
CA LYS A 348 -10.54 -9.23 20.95
C LYS A 348 -10.63 -10.71 21.25
N GLN A 349 -11.27 -11.49 20.40
CA GLN A 349 -11.41 -12.94 20.59
C GLN A 349 -10.05 -13.66 20.65
N MET A 350 -9.08 -13.23 19.84
CA MET A 350 -7.73 -13.82 19.89
C MET A 350 -7.06 -13.58 21.24
N LEU A 351 -7.18 -12.36 21.78
CA LEU A 351 -6.63 -12.02 23.08
C LEU A 351 -7.35 -12.78 24.21
N GLU A 352 -8.68 -12.89 24.14
CA GLU A 352 -9.49 -13.63 25.12
C GLU A 352 -9.13 -15.13 25.17
N TYR A 353 -9.00 -15.81 24.03
CA TYR A 353 -8.59 -17.21 23.98
C TYR A 353 -7.18 -17.44 24.52
N PHE A 354 -6.26 -16.54 24.22
CA PHE A 354 -4.92 -16.58 24.80
C PHE A 354 -4.97 -16.43 26.33
N LEU A 355 -5.68 -15.45 26.85
CA LEU A 355 -5.82 -15.23 28.30
C LEU A 355 -6.55 -16.38 29.01
N GLN A 356 -7.56 -16.96 28.37
CA GLN A 356 -8.22 -18.16 28.88
C GLN A 356 -7.25 -19.33 28.98
N HIS A 357 -6.44 -19.57 27.96
CA HIS A 357 -5.38 -20.57 27.99
C HIS A 357 -4.38 -20.32 29.12
N ARG A 358 -3.94 -19.06 29.29
CA ARG A 358 -3.06 -18.71 30.43
C ARG A 358 -3.68 -19.01 31.78
N ARG A 359 -4.97 -18.72 31.97
CA ARG A 359 -5.68 -19.08 33.21
C ARG A 359 -5.65 -20.60 33.48
N GLU A 360 -5.90 -21.39 32.44
CA GLU A 360 -5.84 -22.85 32.54
C GLU A 360 -4.44 -23.34 32.90
N VAL A 361 -3.42 -22.85 32.19
CA VAL A 361 -2.01 -23.22 32.45
C VAL A 361 -1.59 -22.88 33.88
N VAL A 362 -1.86 -21.65 34.34
CA VAL A 362 -1.52 -21.23 35.70
C VAL A 362 -2.25 -22.09 36.74
N THR A 363 -3.53 -22.38 36.52
CA THR A 363 -4.32 -23.22 37.44
C THR A 363 -3.76 -24.65 37.50
N ARG A 364 -3.47 -25.26 36.34
CA ARG A 364 -2.89 -26.63 36.28
C ARG A 364 -1.49 -26.69 36.88
N ARG A 365 -0.65 -25.68 36.62
CA ARG A 365 0.66 -25.56 37.26
C ARG A 365 0.53 -25.48 38.76
N THR A 366 -0.35 -24.63 39.25
CA THR A 366 -0.60 -24.49 40.71
C THR A 366 -1.06 -25.78 41.36
N ILE A 367 -1.94 -26.55 40.69
CA ILE A 367 -2.39 -27.86 41.17
C ILE A 367 -1.20 -28.85 41.23
N PHE A 368 -0.35 -28.85 40.21
CA PHE A 368 0.83 -29.71 40.19
C PHE A 368 1.82 -29.35 41.29
N GLU A 369 2.14 -28.06 41.45
CA GLU A 369 3.03 -27.54 42.49
C GLU A 369 2.43 -27.85 43.88
N LEU A 370 1.14 -27.66 44.13
CA LEU A 370 0.46 -28.00 45.35
C LEU A 370 0.58 -29.50 45.66
N ARG A 371 0.38 -30.36 44.65
CA ARG A 371 0.54 -31.83 44.83
C ARG A 371 1.98 -32.14 45.24
N LYS A 372 2.99 -31.55 44.58
CA LYS A 372 4.40 -31.74 44.89
C LYS A 372 4.77 -31.20 46.27
N ALA A 373 4.29 -30.01 46.63
CA ALA A 373 4.48 -29.42 47.93
C ALA A 373 3.87 -30.30 49.05
N ARG A 374 2.65 -30.85 48.87
CA ARG A 374 2.03 -31.77 49.80
C ARG A 374 2.82 -33.08 49.93
N GLU A 375 3.29 -33.67 48.82
CA GLU A 375 4.15 -34.86 48.84
C GLU A 375 5.45 -34.57 49.62
N ARG A 376 6.05 -33.39 49.40
CA ARG A 376 7.28 -32.99 50.09
C ARG A 376 7.07 -32.74 51.58
N GLY A 377 5.98 -32.01 51.95
CA GLY A 377 5.61 -31.77 53.34
C GLY A 377 5.38 -33.09 54.11
N HIS A 378 4.69 -34.04 53.47
CA HIS A 378 4.44 -35.37 54.04
C HIS A 378 5.75 -36.16 54.29
N VAL A 379 6.69 -36.09 53.37
CA VAL A 379 8.03 -36.70 53.56
C VAL A 379 8.76 -36.05 54.70
N LEU A 380 8.76 -34.71 54.84
CA LEU A 380 9.39 -33.98 55.91
C LEU A 380 8.82 -34.32 57.30
N GLU A 381 7.49 -34.52 57.37
CA GLU A 381 6.84 -35.04 58.61
C GLU A 381 7.43 -36.41 59.03
N GLY A 382 7.53 -37.36 58.09
CA GLY A 382 8.11 -38.67 58.34
C GLY A 382 9.57 -38.60 58.79
N LEU A 383 10.37 -37.72 58.19
CA LEU A 383 11.73 -37.48 58.59
C LEU A 383 11.83 -36.86 60.01
N ALA A 384 10.93 -35.97 60.35
CA ALA A 384 10.85 -35.40 61.71
C ALA A 384 10.51 -36.46 62.77
N VAL A 385 9.58 -37.37 62.43
CA VAL A 385 9.23 -38.53 63.30
C VAL A 385 10.44 -39.45 63.50
N ALA A 386 11.21 -39.69 62.41
CA ALA A 386 12.43 -40.52 62.46
C ALA A 386 13.52 -39.92 63.34
N LEU A 387 13.74 -38.58 63.21
CA LEU A 387 14.72 -37.89 64.03
C LEU A 387 14.34 -37.81 65.51
N ALA A 388 13.09 -37.67 65.83
CA ALA A 388 12.59 -37.71 67.22
C ALA A 388 12.73 -39.12 67.89
N ASN A 389 12.73 -40.19 67.09
CA ASN A 389 12.79 -41.59 67.60
C ASN A 389 13.98 -42.34 67.02
N ILE A 390 15.12 -41.68 66.83
CA ILE A 390 16.26 -42.15 66.05
C ILE A 390 16.84 -43.49 66.53
N ASP A 391 16.98 -43.67 67.84
CA ASP A 391 17.55 -44.89 68.43
C ASP A 391 16.71 -46.14 68.14
N GLU A 392 15.37 -45.99 68.20
CA GLU A 392 14.46 -47.09 67.90
C GLU A 392 14.45 -47.38 66.39
N PHE A 393 14.48 -46.36 65.54
CA PHE A 393 14.61 -46.56 64.07
C PHE A 393 15.84 -47.35 63.71
N ILE A 394 17.00 -46.97 64.28
CA ILE A 394 18.25 -47.68 64.06
C ILE A 394 18.16 -49.12 64.54
N ALA A 395 17.53 -49.37 65.71
CA ALA A 395 17.37 -50.70 66.26
C ALA A 395 16.55 -51.62 65.36
N ILE A 396 15.41 -51.12 64.86
CA ILE A 396 14.54 -51.84 63.89
C ILE A 396 15.30 -52.13 62.60
N ILE A 397 15.94 -51.12 61.98
CA ILE A 397 16.67 -51.28 60.70
C ILE A 397 17.80 -52.32 60.88
N LYS A 398 18.54 -52.31 62.00
CA LYS A 398 19.58 -53.28 62.26
C LYS A 398 19.07 -54.70 62.53
N ALA A 399 17.88 -54.86 63.12
CA ALA A 399 17.24 -56.11 63.40
C ALA A 399 16.62 -56.76 62.15
N ALA A 400 16.17 -55.98 61.19
CA ALA A 400 15.49 -56.46 60.00
C ALA A 400 16.43 -57.23 59.06
N ALA A 401 15.93 -58.33 58.53
CA ALA A 401 16.70 -59.22 57.65
C ALA A 401 16.93 -58.63 56.22
N ASN A 402 16.05 -57.72 55.79
CA ASN A 402 16.11 -57.01 54.51
C ASN A 402 15.38 -55.68 54.59
N PRO A 403 15.57 -54.77 53.61
CA PRO A 403 14.91 -53.45 53.60
C PRO A 403 13.40 -53.51 53.51
N VAL A 404 12.82 -54.54 52.90
CA VAL A 404 11.38 -54.71 52.76
C VAL A 404 10.74 -54.99 54.14
N ILE A 405 11.34 -55.90 54.96
CA ILE A 405 10.92 -56.19 56.31
C ILE A 405 11.10 -54.95 57.22
N ALA A 406 12.25 -54.23 57.13
CA ALA A 406 12.45 -53.00 57.85
C ALA A 406 11.34 -51.97 57.53
N LYS A 407 10.98 -51.80 56.29
CA LYS A 407 9.90 -50.92 55.85
C LYS A 407 8.53 -51.29 56.44
N GLN A 408 8.19 -52.59 56.42
CA GLN A 408 6.95 -53.10 56.98
C GLN A 408 6.85 -52.91 58.51
N GLU A 409 7.96 -53.14 59.24
CA GLU A 409 8.07 -52.92 60.70
C GLU A 409 7.93 -51.44 61.07
N LEU A 410 8.58 -50.55 60.30
CA LEU A 410 8.49 -49.10 60.48
C LEU A 410 7.04 -48.57 60.26
N MET A 411 6.36 -49.08 59.25
CA MET A 411 4.95 -48.74 58.93
C MET A 411 3.98 -49.37 59.95
N GLY A 412 4.27 -50.52 60.44
CA GLY A 412 3.39 -51.27 61.42
C GLY A 412 3.34 -50.62 62.82
N LYS A 413 4.34 -49.85 63.18
CA LYS A 413 4.46 -49.21 64.50
C LYS A 413 3.86 -47.79 64.48
N ALA A 414 3.25 -47.45 65.63
CA ALA A 414 2.78 -46.10 65.96
C ALA A 414 3.93 -45.35 66.73
N TRP A 415 4.30 -44.18 66.25
CA TRP A 415 5.47 -43.43 66.72
C TRP A 415 5.08 -42.23 67.57
N ASP A 416 5.80 -41.91 68.58
CA ASP A 416 5.65 -40.67 69.32
C ASP A 416 6.18 -39.50 68.45
N SER A 417 5.41 -38.42 68.43
CA SER A 417 5.65 -37.31 67.47
C SER A 417 5.38 -35.95 68.07
N SER A 418 5.91 -35.72 69.30
CA SER A 418 5.84 -34.39 69.93
C SER A 418 6.30 -33.28 69.05
N MET A 419 7.38 -33.46 68.30
CA MET A 419 7.93 -32.49 67.32
C MET A 419 6.99 -32.24 66.17
N VAL A 420 6.36 -33.32 65.62
CA VAL A 420 5.40 -33.21 64.54
C VAL A 420 4.08 -32.56 65.00
N ARG A 421 3.66 -32.82 66.23
CA ARG A 421 2.53 -32.13 66.84
C ARG A 421 2.74 -30.62 66.91
N GLU A 422 3.92 -30.12 67.30
CA GLU A 422 4.22 -28.70 67.30
C GLU A 422 4.26 -28.12 65.88
N MET A 423 4.81 -28.88 64.90
CA MET A 423 4.83 -28.50 63.50
C MET A 423 3.41 -28.35 62.93
N LEU A 424 2.55 -29.34 63.19
CA LEU A 424 1.15 -29.36 62.74
C LEU A 424 0.28 -28.34 63.47
N ALA A 425 0.47 -28.11 64.75
CA ALA A 425 -0.31 -27.15 65.51
C ALA A 425 -0.17 -25.70 65.01
N ARG A 426 0.98 -25.38 64.49
CA ARG A 426 1.23 -24.09 63.84
C ARG A 426 0.57 -23.97 62.44
N ALA A 427 0.41 -25.09 61.74
CA ALA A 427 -0.24 -25.14 60.44
C ALA A 427 -1.79 -25.07 60.50
N GLU A 428 -2.37 -25.46 61.67
CA GLU A 428 -3.85 -25.51 61.88
C GLU A 428 -4.52 -24.15 62.05
N THR A 429 -3.75 -23.09 62.39
CA THR A 429 -4.28 -21.78 62.79
C THR A 429 -4.67 -20.89 61.60
N ASP A 430 -4.16 -21.10 60.40
CA ASP A 430 -4.22 -20.08 59.32
C ASP A 430 -4.85 -20.54 58.00
N THR A 431 -5.40 -21.79 57.86
CA THR A 431 -5.83 -22.29 56.56
C THR A 431 -7.28 -22.78 56.51
N PRO A 432 -8.09 -22.37 55.53
CA PRO A 432 -9.38 -22.95 55.26
C PRO A 432 -9.23 -24.43 54.85
N GLY A 433 -9.81 -25.36 55.66
CA GLY A 433 -9.78 -26.80 55.40
C GLY A 433 -8.99 -27.62 56.41
N GLY A 434 -8.27 -27.00 57.35
CA GLY A 434 -7.54 -27.65 58.43
C GLY A 434 -6.49 -28.64 57.92
N ARG A 435 -6.18 -29.68 58.72
CA ARG A 435 -5.16 -30.71 58.40
C ARG A 435 -5.32 -31.37 57.03
N ASN A 436 -6.50 -31.52 56.51
CA ASN A 436 -6.75 -32.20 55.24
C ASN A 436 -6.26 -31.40 54.04
N ALA A 437 -6.15 -30.10 54.19
CA ALA A 437 -5.63 -29.21 53.14
C ALA A 437 -4.14 -29.46 52.81
N TYR A 438 -3.36 -29.92 53.81
CA TYR A 438 -1.92 -30.20 53.71
C TYR A 438 -1.58 -31.66 53.38
N ARG A 439 -2.53 -32.58 53.42
CA ARG A 439 -2.30 -34.00 53.13
C ARG A 439 -2.19 -34.27 51.64
N PRO A 440 -1.28 -35.21 51.22
CA PRO A 440 -1.28 -35.72 49.86
C PRO A 440 -2.65 -36.31 49.47
N GLU A 441 -3.05 -36.09 48.25
CA GLU A 441 -4.27 -36.67 47.69
C GLU A 441 -4.16 -38.23 47.63
N GLY A 442 -5.18 -38.93 48.08
CA GLY A 442 -5.19 -40.40 48.06
C GLY A 442 -4.48 -41.06 49.26
N LEU A 443 -3.90 -40.29 50.18
CA LEU A 443 -3.31 -40.85 51.40
C LEU A 443 -4.40 -41.42 52.32
N LEU A 444 -4.32 -42.73 52.62
CA LEU A 444 -5.31 -43.40 53.49
C LEU A 444 -5.37 -42.77 54.87
N PRO A 445 -6.55 -42.70 55.50
CA PRO A 445 -6.72 -42.07 56.83
C PRO A 445 -5.89 -42.69 57.95
N GLU A 446 -5.48 -43.95 57.78
CA GLU A 446 -4.70 -44.71 58.75
C GLU A 446 -3.22 -44.22 58.87
N TYR A 447 -2.69 -43.44 57.87
CA TYR A 447 -1.34 -42.89 57.90
C TYR A 447 -1.33 -41.44 58.37
N GLY A 448 -0.19 -40.98 58.89
CA GLY A 448 0.00 -39.64 59.46
C GLY A 448 -0.40 -39.57 60.91
N MET A 449 -0.65 -38.37 61.42
CA MET A 449 -1.04 -38.12 62.80
C MET A 449 -2.44 -38.72 63.10
N GLN A 450 -2.49 -39.63 64.05
CA GLN A 450 -3.72 -40.28 64.48
C GLN A 450 -4.42 -39.42 65.55
N THR A 451 -5.71 -39.73 65.81
CA THR A 451 -6.52 -39.15 66.93
C THR A 451 -5.97 -39.47 68.28
N THR A 452 -5.18 -40.53 68.39
CA THR A 452 -4.46 -40.95 69.60
C THR A 452 -3.19 -40.05 69.90
N GLY A 453 -2.85 -39.17 69.01
CA GLY A 453 -1.62 -38.33 69.13
C GLY A 453 -0.33 -39.03 68.69
N LEU A 454 -0.48 -40.29 68.24
CA LEU A 454 0.65 -41.03 67.64
C LEU A 454 0.69 -40.88 66.15
N TYR A 455 1.87 -41.02 65.55
CA TYR A 455 2.07 -40.88 64.09
C TYR A 455 2.31 -42.27 63.43
N ARG A 456 1.60 -42.54 62.35
CA ARG A 456 1.84 -43.74 61.56
C ARG A 456 2.39 -43.43 60.19
N LEU A 457 3.57 -44.04 59.90
CA LEU A 457 4.31 -43.80 58.67
C LEU A 457 3.65 -44.40 57.44
N SER A 458 3.64 -43.66 56.32
CA SER A 458 3.24 -44.17 55.00
C SER A 458 4.40 -44.88 54.30
N ASP A 459 4.06 -45.56 53.19
CA ASP A 459 5.02 -46.25 52.35
C ASP A 459 6.13 -45.34 51.82
N SER A 460 5.76 -44.14 51.32
CA SER A 460 6.69 -43.12 50.79
C SER A 460 7.62 -42.59 51.89
N GLN A 461 7.07 -42.33 53.10
CA GLN A 461 7.87 -41.85 54.22
C GLN A 461 8.87 -42.93 54.70
N ALA A 462 8.43 -44.18 54.84
CA ALA A 462 9.32 -45.28 55.26
C ALA A 462 10.44 -45.53 54.21
N GLN A 463 10.13 -45.37 52.90
CA GLN A 463 11.11 -45.47 51.83
C GLN A 463 12.20 -44.38 51.91
N GLU A 464 11.80 -43.13 52.11
CA GLU A 464 12.72 -42.01 52.24
C GLU A 464 13.59 -42.10 53.52
N ILE A 465 13.03 -42.55 54.64
CA ILE A 465 13.76 -42.79 55.87
C ILE A 465 14.84 -43.85 55.66
N LEU A 466 14.55 -44.97 55.00
CA LEU A 466 15.52 -46.01 54.68
C LEU A 466 16.66 -45.55 53.73
N GLN A 467 16.41 -44.56 52.91
CA GLN A 467 17.39 -43.96 52.04
C GLN A 467 18.20 -42.79 52.67
N MET A 468 17.82 -42.44 53.92
CA MET A 468 18.45 -41.33 54.66
C MET A 468 19.93 -41.58 54.92
N ARG A 469 20.78 -40.64 54.56
CA ARG A 469 22.24 -40.69 54.86
C ARG A 469 22.49 -40.33 56.31
N LEU A 470 23.45 -41.02 56.94
CA LEU A 470 23.83 -40.80 58.34
C LEU A 470 24.19 -39.35 58.68
N GLN A 471 24.68 -38.60 57.69
CA GLN A 471 24.99 -37.16 57.82
C GLN A 471 23.77 -36.27 58.19
N ARG A 472 22.55 -36.72 57.87
CA ARG A 472 21.28 -36.02 58.17
C ARG A 472 20.80 -36.20 59.63
N LEU A 473 21.51 -36.97 60.42
CA LEU A 473 21.17 -37.23 61.82
C LEU A 473 21.76 -36.18 62.82
N THR A 474 22.41 -35.15 62.33
CA THR A 474 22.98 -34.08 63.18
C THR A 474 21.92 -33.05 63.58
N GLY A 475 22.09 -32.39 64.76
CA GLY A 475 21.16 -31.37 65.24
C GLY A 475 20.93 -30.20 64.26
N LEU A 476 21.96 -29.80 63.54
CA LEU A 476 21.88 -28.77 62.50
C LEU A 476 20.98 -29.17 61.32
N GLU A 477 20.88 -30.45 61.00
CA GLU A 477 19.98 -30.95 59.98
C GLU A 477 18.51 -31.03 60.46
N GLN A 478 18.29 -31.22 61.81
CA GLN A 478 16.94 -31.13 62.37
C GLN A 478 16.33 -29.73 62.17
N ASP A 479 17.12 -28.69 62.46
CA ASP A 479 16.68 -27.29 62.25
C ASP A 479 16.39 -27.00 60.77
N LYS A 480 17.16 -27.56 59.85
CA LYS A 480 16.90 -27.43 58.41
C LYS A 480 15.59 -28.08 58.01
N ILE A 481 15.29 -29.27 58.46
CA ILE A 481 14.04 -29.98 58.18
C ILE A 481 12.85 -29.21 58.71
N VAL A 482 12.94 -28.63 59.90
CA VAL A 482 11.86 -27.80 60.49
C VAL A 482 11.67 -26.52 59.70
N ASN A 483 12.75 -25.89 59.28
CA ASN A 483 12.66 -24.66 58.49
C ASN A 483 12.11 -24.93 57.06
N GLU A 484 12.60 -25.99 56.38
CA GLU A 484 12.07 -26.45 55.09
C GLU A 484 10.58 -26.80 55.20
N TYR A 485 10.14 -27.45 56.26
CA TYR A 485 8.72 -27.74 56.49
C TYR A 485 7.89 -26.46 56.61
N LYS A 486 8.35 -25.45 57.31
CA LYS A 486 7.68 -24.15 57.43
C LYS A 486 7.54 -23.48 56.09
N GLU A 487 8.62 -23.49 55.29
CA GLU A 487 8.64 -22.93 53.92
C GLU A 487 7.61 -23.64 53.04
N VAL A 488 7.59 -25.00 53.03
CA VAL A 488 6.66 -25.81 52.27
C VAL A 488 5.20 -25.58 52.73
N MET A 489 4.95 -25.42 54.04
CA MET A 489 3.62 -25.11 54.56
C MET A 489 3.14 -23.71 54.12
N ALA A 490 4.01 -22.74 54.12
CA ALA A 490 3.71 -21.39 53.62
C ALA A 490 3.40 -21.42 52.11
N GLU A 491 4.17 -22.21 51.36
CA GLU A 491 3.96 -22.43 49.92
C GLU A 491 2.60 -23.11 49.65
N ILE A 492 2.24 -24.19 50.39
CA ILE A 492 0.92 -24.85 50.28
C ILE A 492 -0.20 -23.86 50.56
N SER A 493 -0.08 -23.05 51.62
CA SER A 493 -1.07 -22.05 51.97
C SER A 493 -1.25 -21.01 50.87
N ASP A 494 -0.15 -20.52 50.27
CA ASP A 494 -0.17 -19.55 49.18
C ASP A 494 -0.80 -20.15 47.92
N LEU A 495 -0.46 -21.43 47.58
CA LEU A 495 -1.03 -22.13 46.42
C LEU A 495 -2.52 -22.43 46.58
N LEU A 496 -2.96 -22.75 47.81
CA LEU A 496 -4.38 -22.91 48.11
C LEU A 496 -5.15 -21.60 47.99
N ASP A 497 -4.58 -20.50 48.48
CA ASP A 497 -5.18 -19.18 48.37
C ASP A 497 -5.23 -18.72 46.90
N LEU A 498 -4.23 -19.07 46.12
CA LEU A 498 -4.20 -18.82 44.66
C LEU A 498 -5.34 -19.55 43.93
N LEU A 499 -5.58 -20.81 44.26
CA LEU A 499 -6.66 -21.61 43.67
C LEU A 499 -8.05 -21.15 44.14
N ALA A 500 -8.17 -20.63 45.37
CA ALA A 500 -9.43 -20.18 45.93
C ALA A 500 -9.91 -18.82 45.39
N LYS A 501 -8.98 -17.98 44.90
CA LYS A 501 -9.24 -16.57 44.50
C LYS A 501 -8.88 -16.34 43.03
N PRO A 502 -9.88 -16.22 42.13
CA PRO A 502 -9.61 -15.94 40.70
C PRO A 502 -8.80 -14.67 40.48
N GLU A 503 -8.94 -13.66 41.35
CA GLU A 503 -8.18 -12.40 41.23
C GLU A 503 -6.67 -12.61 41.40
N ARG A 504 -6.26 -13.58 42.25
CA ARG A 504 -4.86 -13.94 42.41
C ARG A 504 -4.28 -14.60 41.16
N VAL A 505 -5.03 -15.48 40.51
CA VAL A 505 -4.64 -16.05 39.20
C VAL A 505 -4.47 -14.95 38.19
N THR A 506 -5.35 -13.96 38.18
CA THR A 506 -5.23 -12.75 37.33
C THR A 506 -3.96 -11.98 37.60
N SER A 507 -3.62 -11.76 38.90
CA SER A 507 -2.38 -11.06 39.27
C SER A 507 -1.10 -11.81 38.85
N VAL A 508 -1.12 -13.14 38.91
CA VAL A 508 0.00 -13.97 38.45
C VAL A 508 0.18 -13.80 36.92
N ILE A 509 -0.91 -13.89 36.16
CA ILE A 509 -0.87 -13.69 34.69
C ILE A 509 -0.36 -12.29 34.36
N GLU A 510 -0.84 -11.26 35.06
CA GLU A 510 -0.39 -9.87 34.89
C GLU A 510 1.13 -9.74 35.13
N SER A 511 1.62 -10.35 36.24
CA SER A 511 3.06 -10.32 36.57
C SER A 511 3.90 -11.01 35.50
N GLU A 512 3.47 -12.19 35.02
CA GLU A 512 4.15 -12.94 33.99
C GLU A 512 4.18 -12.21 32.65
N LEU A 513 3.07 -11.58 32.27
CA LEU A 513 3.00 -10.76 31.03
C LEU A 513 3.90 -9.53 31.13
N LYS A 514 3.97 -8.86 32.27
CA LYS A 514 4.86 -7.71 32.50
C LYS A 514 6.34 -8.14 32.49
N GLU A 515 6.66 -9.33 33.01
CA GLU A 515 8.00 -9.89 32.94
C GLU A 515 8.40 -10.12 31.46
N VAL A 516 7.57 -10.77 30.69
CA VAL A 516 7.77 -10.99 29.24
C VAL A 516 7.94 -9.64 28.52
N GLN A 517 7.10 -8.64 28.82
CA GLN A 517 7.19 -7.30 28.23
C GLN A 517 8.51 -6.62 28.59
N SER A 518 8.94 -6.69 29.86
CA SER A 518 10.19 -6.05 30.29
C SER A 518 11.42 -6.72 29.69
N GLU A 519 11.37 -8.01 29.40
CA GLU A 519 12.51 -8.76 28.87
C GLU A 519 12.61 -8.71 27.35
N PHE A 520 11.49 -8.86 26.63
CA PHE A 520 11.46 -9.00 25.17
C PHE A 520 10.89 -7.79 24.44
N GLY A 521 10.34 -6.82 25.14
CA GLY A 521 9.81 -5.57 24.59
C GLY A 521 10.93 -4.55 24.31
N ALA A 522 10.54 -3.33 23.94
CA ALA A 522 11.45 -2.23 23.60
C ALA A 522 12.37 -1.81 24.74
N ALA A 523 11.91 -1.98 26.01
CA ALA A 523 12.70 -1.61 27.19
C ALA A 523 13.82 -2.62 27.50
N GLY A 524 13.64 -3.90 27.18
CA GLY A 524 14.58 -4.99 27.49
C GLY A 524 15.45 -5.44 26.31
N SER A 525 15.05 -5.06 25.11
CA SER A 525 15.75 -5.40 23.87
C SER A 525 15.44 -4.35 22.81
N ASP A 526 16.21 -4.30 21.73
CA ASP A 526 15.97 -3.38 20.60
C ASP A 526 14.77 -3.82 19.72
N ASN A 527 13.66 -4.12 20.37
CA ASN A 527 12.43 -4.66 19.74
C ASN A 527 11.28 -3.64 19.69
N GLY A 528 11.58 -2.35 19.66
CA GLY A 528 10.58 -1.31 19.40
C GLY A 528 9.81 -1.56 18.08
N ARG A 529 8.72 -0.81 17.86
CA ARG A 529 7.95 -0.88 16.61
C ARG A 529 8.87 -0.60 15.40
N ARG A 530 8.82 -1.47 14.41
CA ARG A 530 9.60 -1.36 13.17
C ARG A 530 8.82 -0.66 12.05
N SER A 531 7.57 -1.08 11.84
CA SER A 531 6.73 -0.51 10.78
C SER A 531 6.22 0.88 11.14
N PHE A 532 6.44 1.85 10.25
CA PHE A 532 5.87 3.19 10.37
C PHE A 532 4.39 3.19 9.94
N ILE A 533 3.55 3.97 10.63
CA ILE A 533 2.12 4.05 10.33
C ILE A 533 1.80 5.42 9.74
N GLU A 534 1.40 5.45 8.46
CA GLU A 534 0.84 6.61 7.79
C GLU A 534 -0.69 6.57 7.92
N MET A 535 -1.24 7.44 8.78
CA MET A 535 -2.67 7.40 9.13
C MET A 535 -3.58 7.76 7.95
N ASN A 536 -3.15 8.71 7.10
CA ASN A 536 -3.92 9.27 6.00
C ASN A 536 -3.46 8.69 4.67
N ALA A 537 -4.18 7.71 4.15
CA ALA A 537 -3.95 7.23 2.79
C ALA A 537 -4.58 8.21 1.80
N THR A 538 -3.77 8.82 0.96
CA THR A 538 -4.23 9.56 -0.21
C THR A 538 -4.27 8.61 -1.40
N GLU A 539 -5.42 8.49 -2.08
CA GLU A 539 -5.46 7.72 -3.32
C GLU A 539 -4.59 8.41 -4.38
N LEU A 540 -3.78 7.63 -5.08
CA LEU A 540 -3.00 8.13 -6.21
C LEU A 540 -3.94 8.39 -7.39
N PHE A 541 -4.13 9.67 -7.73
CA PHE A 541 -4.83 10.06 -8.94
C PHE A 541 -3.94 9.91 -10.18
N THR A 542 -4.55 9.85 -11.34
CA THR A 542 -3.80 9.75 -12.62
C THR A 542 -2.85 10.94 -12.80
N GLU A 543 -3.22 12.10 -12.26
CA GLU A 543 -2.40 13.32 -12.30
C GLU A 543 -1.08 13.18 -11.51
N ASP A 544 -1.09 12.46 -10.38
CA ASP A 544 0.11 12.22 -9.55
C ASP A 544 1.16 11.32 -10.24
N LEU A 545 0.77 10.70 -11.36
CA LEU A 545 1.62 9.81 -12.16
C LEU A 545 2.21 10.50 -13.39
N ILE A 546 1.89 11.78 -13.60
CA ILE A 546 2.27 12.55 -14.79
C ILE A 546 3.15 13.72 -14.37
N THR A 547 4.32 13.81 -14.99
CA THR A 547 5.25 14.89 -14.71
C THR A 547 4.67 16.24 -15.16
N PRO A 548 4.61 17.28 -14.30
CA PRO A 548 4.26 18.64 -14.69
C PRO A 548 5.29 19.17 -15.70
N GLN A 549 4.85 19.41 -16.92
CA GLN A 549 5.71 19.90 -18.00
C GLN A 549 4.92 20.83 -18.91
N ASP A 550 5.57 21.89 -19.40
CA ASP A 550 4.96 22.77 -20.39
C ASP A 550 4.99 22.13 -21.77
N MET A 551 3.81 22.05 -22.36
CA MET A 551 3.56 21.43 -23.66
C MET A 551 3.08 22.46 -24.67
N VAL A 552 3.53 22.32 -25.89
CA VAL A 552 2.98 23.04 -27.06
C VAL A 552 1.86 22.16 -27.63
N VAL A 553 0.63 22.64 -27.56
CA VAL A 553 -0.53 21.98 -28.15
C VAL A 553 -0.86 22.62 -29.46
N THR A 554 -1.00 21.81 -30.51
CA THR A 554 -1.34 22.28 -31.86
C THR A 554 -2.61 21.61 -32.35
N LEU A 555 -3.49 22.39 -32.96
CA LEU A 555 -4.67 21.92 -33.68
C LEU A 555 -4.56 22.36 -35.14
N SER A 556 -4.71 21.40 -36.04
CA SER A 556 -4.73 21.72 -37.48
C SER A 556 -6.17 22.05 -37.93
N HIS A 557 -6.28 22.72 -39.09
CA HIS A 557 -7.55 23.10 -39.71
C HIS A 557 -8.46 21.88 -39.98
N THR A 558 -7.89 20.75 -40.35
CA THR A 558 -8.62 19.50 -40.56
C THR A 558 -8.99 18.80 -39.26
N GLY A 559 -8.70 19.39 -38.10
CA GLY A 559 -9.10 18.92 -36.78
C GLY A 559 -8.19 17.85 -36.17
N TYR A 560 -6.90 17.79 -36.53
CA TYR A 560 -5.92 16.93 -35.89
C TYR A 560 -5.22 17.68 -34.76
N MET A 561 -5.19 17.06 -33.59
CA MET A 561 -4.59 17.60 -32.35
C MET A 561 -3.41 16.77 -31.92
N LYS A 562 -2.36 17.42 -31.46
CA LYS A 562 -1.21 16.80 -30.81
C LYS A 562 -0.56 17.75 -29.82
N SER A 563 0.25 17.17 -28.91
CA SER A 563 1.08 17.90 -27.97
C SER A 563 2.56 17.53 -28.12
N GLN A 564 3.43 18.45 -27.77
CA GLN A 564 4.88 18.26 -27.79
C GLN A 564 5.51 19.02 -26.62
N PRO A 565 6.56 18.49 -25.97
CA PRO A 565 7.29 19.23 -24.94
C PRO A 565 7.84 20.57 -25.44
N LEU A 566 7.66 21.62 -24.66
CA LEU A 566 8.18 22.95 -25.00
C LEU A 566 9.72 22.95 -25.17
N SER A 567 10.42 22.04 -24.46
CA SER A 567 11.87 21.86 -24.57
C SER A 567 12.35 21.43 -25.95
N GLU A 568 11.48 20.81 -26.76
CA GLU A 568 11.80 20.50 -28.17
C GLU A 568 11.80 21.75 -29.08
N TYR A 569 11.18 22.86 -28.62
CA TYR A 569 11.19 24.17 -29.26
C TYR A 569 12.31 25.02 -28.66
N ARG A 570 13.60 24.70 -28.98
CA ARG A 570 14.74 25.47 -28.51
C ARG A 570 14.73 26.90 -29.10
N ALA A 571 14.89 27.86 -28.22
CA ALA A 571 15.11 29.27 -28.65
C ALA A 571 16.32 29.36 -29.58
N GLN A 572 16.12 29.85 -30.80
CA GLN A 572 17.22 30.15 -31.73
C GLN A 572 17.69 31.59 -31.51
N LYS A 573 19.00 31.82 -31.64
CA LYS A 573 19.53 33.17 -31.64
C LYS A 573 18.98 33.97 -32.84
N ARG A 574 18.84 35.28 -32.72
CA ARG A 574 18.46 36.19 -33.82
C ARG A 574 19.22 35.80 -35.11
N GLY A 575 18.47 35.54 -36.23
CA GLY A 575 19.04 35.11 -37.50
C GLY A 575 19.02 33.58 -37.74
N GLY A 576 18.42 32.74 -36.83
CA GLY A 576 18.25 31.32 -37.08
C GLY A 576 16.99 31.02 -37.90
N ARG A 577 17.03 29.97 -38.75
CA ARG A 577 15.83 29.46 -39.47
C ARG A 577 14.84 28.92 -38.43
N GLY A 578 13.58 29.40 -38.49
CA GLY A 578 12.46 28.83 -37.68
C GLY A 578 12.29 27.34 -37.92
N LYS A 579 11.72 26.63 -37.00
CA LYS A 579 11.39 25.21 -37.14
C LYS A 579 9.87 25.04 -37.29
N GLN A 580 9.45 24.25 -38.24
CA GLN A 580 8.03 23.90 -38.48
C GLN A 580 7.40 23.14 -37.31
N ALA A 581 6.25 23.53 -36.82
CA ALA A 581 5.59 22.91 -35.69
C ALA A 581 4.92 21.56 -36.04
N ALA A 582 4.55 21.35 -37.30
CA ALA A 582 4.00 20.08 -37.82
C ALA A 582 4.26 19.92 -39.30
N ALA A 583 4.49 18.69 -39.75
CA ALA A 583 4.38 18.37 -41.17
C ALA A 583 2.89 18.20 -41.48
N THR A 584 2.35 19.14 -42.24
CA THR A 584 0.96 19.09 -42.77
C THR A 584 1.02 18.68 -44.23
N LYS A 585 -0.08 18.12 -44.76
CA LYS A 585 -0.23 17.99 -46.23
C LYS A 585 -0.42 19.36 -46.82
N ASP A 586 -0.20 19.54 -48.09
CA ASP A 586 -0.30 20.79 -48.82
C ASP A 586 -1.65 21.55 -48.63
N GLU A 587 -2.66 20.88 -48.09
CA GLU A 587 -4.01 21.37 -47.81
C GLU A 587 -4.38 21.54 -46.33
N ASP A 588 -3.44 21.34 -45.40
CA ASP A 588 -3.68 21.44 -43.93
C ASP A 588 -2.64 22.35 -43.29
N TRP A 589 -3.02 23.17 -42.29
CA TRP A 589 -2.13 24.09 -41.55
C TRP A 589 -2.54 24.10 -40.08
N ILE A 590 -1.67 24.65 -39.23
CA ILE A 590 -1.95 24.83 -37.83
C ILE A 590 -2.88 26.02 -37.62
N ASP A 591 -4.08 25.73 -37.18
CA ASP A 591 -5.10 26.72 -36.90
C ASP A 591 -4.96 27.35 -35.51
N THR A 592 -4.67 26.53 -34.50
CA THR A 592 -4.51 26.94 -33.11
C THR A 592 -3.22 26.35 -32.53
N LEU A 593 -2.44 27.21 -31.90
CA LEU A 593 -1.25 26.83 -31.14
C LEU A 593 -1.25 27.57 -29.81
N PHE A 594 -1.03 26.85 -28.72
CA PHE A 594 -0.89 27.42 -27.38
C PHE A 594 0.07 26.60 -26.53
N VAL A 595 0.62 27.24 -25.50
CA VAL A 595 1.46 26.60 -24.49
C VAL A 595 0.59 26.39 -23.24
N ALA A 596 0.58 25.17 -22.72
CA ALA A 596 -0.13 24.83 -21.49
C ALA A 596 0.63 23.73 -20.73
N ASN A 597 0.51 23.70 -19.41
CA ASN A 597 1.10 22.65 -18.60
C ASN A 597 0.34 21.32 -18.77
N THR A 598 1.03 20.18 -18.64
CA THR A 598 0.40 18.84 -18.71
C THR A 598 -0.83 18.71 -17.82
N HIS A 599 -0.86 19.36 -16.66
CA HIS A 599 -1.95 19.32 -15.71
C HIS A 599 -3.08 20.32 -15.98
N ASP A 600 -2.87 21.26 -16.92
CA ASP A 600 -3.90 22.23 -17.30
C ASP A 600 -5.10 21.54 -17.98
N ALA A 601 -6.26 22.18 -17.90
CA ALA A 601 -7.45 21.74 -18.58
C ALA A 601 -7.68 22.55 -19.86
N ILE A 602 -8.25 21.89 -20.85
CA ILE A 602 -8.66 22.49 -22.12
C ILE A 602 -10.19 22.38 -22.19
N LEU A 603 -10.85 23.54 -22.31
CA LEU A 603 -12.27 23.62 -22.54
C LEU A 603 -12.57 23.64 -24.04
N CYS A 604 -13.27 22.65 -24.56
CA CYS A 604 -13.60 22.52 -25.97
C CYS A 604 -15.11 22.78 -26.16
N PHE A 605 -15.45 23.88 -26.85
CA PHE A 605 -16.83 24.28 -27.10
C PHE A 605 -17.29 23.84 -28.49
N SER A 606 -18.46 23.22 -28.57
CA SER A 606 -19.03 22.80 -29.85
C SER A 606 -19.99 23.84 -30.40
N ASP A 607 -20.24 23.78 -31.73
CA ASP A 607 -21.23 24.57 -32.46
C ASP A 607 -22.66 24.36 -31.90
N ARG A 608 -22.91 23.24 -31.21
CA ARG A 608 -24.19 22.93 -30.57
C ARG A 608 -24.36 23.50 -29.16
N GLY A 609 -23.43 24.38 -28.73
CA GLY A 609 -23.46 25.01 -27.41
C GLY A 609 -23.10 24.06 -26.24
N ARG A 610 -22.43 22.98 -26.52
CA ARG A 610 -21.92 22.06 -25.51
C ARG A 610 -20.45 22.32 -25.26
N MET A 611 -19.98 21.95 -24.07
CA MET A 611 -18.59 22.04 -23.70
C MET A 611 -18.09 20.70 -23.20
N TYR A 612 -16.91 20.31 -23.64
CA TYR A 612 -16.18 19.10 -23.29
C TYR A 612 -14.86 19.48 -22.65
N TRP A 613 -14.35 18.61 -21.77
CA TRP A 613 -13.04 18.76 -21.13
C TRP A 613 -12.03 17.84 -21.75
N LEU A 614 -10.82 18.33 -21.81
CA LEU A 614 -9.65 17.53 -22.12
C LEU A 614 -8.52 18.01 -21.22
N LYS A 615 -7.79 17.10 -20.59
CA LYS A 615 -6.54 17.44 -19.91
C LYS A 615 -5.41 17.46 -20.94
N VAL A 616 -4.44 18.36 -20.77
CA VAL A 616 -3.32 18.48 -21.71
C VAL A 616 -2.56 17.15 -21.84
N TRP A 617 -2.40 16.41 -20.76
CA TRP A 617 -1.76 15.08 -20.77
C TRP A 617 -2.59 13.99 -21.53
N GLU A 618 -3.86 14.20 -21.78
CA GLU A 618 -4.70 13.30 -22.62
C GLU A 618 -4.50 13.56 -24.11
N VAL A 619 -3.93 14.70 -24.47
CA VAL A 619 -3.63 15.03 -25.87
C VAL A 619 -2.46 14.14 -26.33
N PRO A 620 -2.59 13.41 -27.44
CA PRO A 620 -1.56 12.50 -27.90
C PRO A 620 -0.26 13.25 -28.16
N GLN A 621 0.81 12.77 -27.54
CA GLN A 621 2.16 13.27 -27.86
C GLN A 621 2.57 12.79 -29.25
N GLY A 622 3.19 13.67 -29.99
CA GLY A 622 3.62 13.40 -31.34
C GLY A 622 4.92 14.08 -31.68
N SER A 623 5.75 13.45 -32.53
CA SER A 623 6.91 14.12 -33.10
C SER A 623 6.47 15.29 -33.99
N ARG A 624 7.41 16.16 -34.35
CA ARG A 624 7.17 17.30 -35.31
C ARG A 624 6.49 16.84 -36.60
N THR A 625 6.89 15.70 -37.11
CA THR A 625 6.40 15.13 -38.36
C THR A 625 5.10 14.34 -38.22
N SER A 626 4.63 14.08 -36.99
CA SER A 626 3.40 13.34 -36.79
C SER A 626 2.17 14.21 -37.00
N ARG A 627 1.10 13.63 -37.49
CA ARG A 627 -0.17 14.30 -37.78
C ARG A 627 -1.03 14.56 -36.51
N GLY A 628 -0.81 13.78 -35.44
CA GLY A 628 -1.69 13.77 -34.28
C GLY A 628 -2.92 12.88 -34.48
N LYS A 629 -3.94 13.06 -33.63
CA LYS A 629 -5.22 12.35 -33.70
C LYS A 629 -6.37 13.32 -34.01
N PRO A 630 -7.40 12.86 -34.74
CA PRO A 630 -8.59 13.69 -34.98
C PRO A 630 -9.31 14.00 -33.66
N ILE A 631 -9.63 15.27 -33.45
CA ILE A 631 -10.32 15.75 -32.23
C ILE A 631 -11.69 15.08 -32.04
N VAL A 632 -12.36 14.71 -33.13
CA VAL A 632 -13.64 13.98 -33.09
C VAL A 632 -13.55 12.61 -32.43
N ASN A 633 -12.36 12.01 -32.34
CA ASN A 633 -12.12 10.74 -31.67
C ASN A 633 -11.84 10.89 -30.18
N MET A 634 -11.69 12.12 -29.70
CA MET A 634 -11.43 12.40 -28.28
C MET A 634 -12.71 12.64 -27.47
N PHE A 635 -13.80 13.00 -28.13
CA PHE A 635 -15.05 13.34 -27.49
C PHE A 635 -16.24 12.52 -28.06
N PRO A 636 -17.25 12.21 -27.25
CA PRO A 636 -18.48 11.57 -27.71
C PRO A 636 -19.40 12.63 -28.36
N LEU A 637 -18.99 13.16 -29.52
CA LEU A 637 -19.74 14.16 -30.27
C LEU A 637 -21.00 13.55 -30.85
N ILE A 638 -22.07 14.36 -30.94
CA ILE A 638 -23.32 13.98 -31.65
C ILE A 638 -23.07 14.11 -33.17
N GLU A 639 -23.79 13.33 -33.96
CA GLU A 639 -23.67 13.38 -35.43
C GLU A 639 -23.82 14.81 -35.96
N GLY A 640 -22.82 15.27 -36.72
CA GLY A 640 -22.75 16.62 -37.27
C GLY A 640 -22.28 17.73 -36.31
N GLU A 641 -21.96 17.40 -35.05
CA GLU A 641 -21.41 18.35 -34.08
C GLU A 641 -19.90 18.56 -34.35
N LYS A 642 -19.48 19.81 -34.25
CA LYS A 642 -18.06 20.21 -34.46
C LYS A 642 -17.58 21.05 -33.30
N ILE A 643 -16.30 20.86 -32.93
CA ILE A 643 -15.63 21.76 -31.98
C ILE A 643 -15.29 23.07 -32.69
N THR A 644 -15.77 24.17 -32.13
CA THR A 644 -15.64 25.51 -32.71
C THR A 644 -14.56 26.32 -31.98
N VAL A 645 -14.41 26.16 -30.66
CA VAL A 645 -13.50 26.96 -29.86
C VAL A 645 -12.80 26.07 -28.85
N ILE A 646 -11.50 26.32 -28.66
CA ILE A 646 -10.65 25.63 -27.68
C ILE A 646 -10.00 26.68 -26.76
N LEU A 647 -10.21 26.57 -25.46
CA LEU A 647 -9.70 27.51 -24.45
C LEU A 647 -8.87 26.75 -23.41
N PRO A 648 -7.53 26.96 -23.36
CA PRO A 648 -6.70 26.45 -22.29
C PRO A 648 -6.96 27.22 -20.98
N ILE A 649 -7.05 26.54 -19.86
CA ILE A 649 -7.24 27.15 -18.53
C ILE A 649 -6.25 26.56 -17.53
N LYS A 650 -5.66 27.43 -16.70
CA LYS A 650 -4.76 27.03 -15.58
C LYS A 650 -5.51 26.64 -14.32
N GLY A 651 -6.79 27.01 -14.21
CA GLY A 651 -7.64 26.74 -13.08
C GLY A 651 -8.98 27.42 -13.21
N TYR A 652 -9.90 27.17 -12.28
CA TYR A 652 -11.24 27.75 -12.26
C TYR A 652 -11.27 28.93 -11.28
N GLN A 653 -10.89 30.14 -11.77
CA GLN A 653 -10.89 31.34 -10.96
C GLN A 653 -12.29 31.98 -10.94
N ASP A 654 -12.72 32.50 -9.80
CA ASP A 654 -14.07 33.05 -9.61
C ASP A 654 -14.26 34.44 -10.25
N ASP A 655 -13.16 35.13 -10.56
CA ASP A 655 -13.10 36.44 -11.20
C ASP A 655 -13.00 36.36 -12.72
N GLN A 656 -12.93 35.13 -13.29
CA GLN A 656 -12.90 34.89 -14.72
C GLN A 656 -14.25 34.37 -15.22
N TYR A 657 -14.52 34.72 -16.48
CA TYR A 657 -15.77 34.40 -17.16
C TYR A 657 -15.51 33.82 -18.55
N VAL A 658 -16.42 32.96 -19.00
CA VAL A 658 -16.50 32.54 -20.39
C VAL A 658 -17.58 33.39 -21.06
N PHE A 659 -17.17 34.21 -22.01
CA PHE A 659 -18.06 35.00 -22.83
C PHE A 659 -18.36 34.27 -24.14
N MET A 660 -19.61 34.10 -24.52
CA MET A 660 -20.04 33.33 -25.67
C MET A 660 -20.99 34.13 -26.57
N ALA A 661 -20.90 33.91 -27.88
CA ALA A 661 -21.83 34.52 -28.85
C ALA A 661 -22.35 33.48 -29.81
N THR A 662 -23.61 33.65 -30.22
CA THR A 662 -24.33 32.78 -31.14
C THR A 662 -24.58 33.44 -32.50
N SER A 663 -24.89 32.61 -33.51
CA SER A 663 -25.12 33.06 -34.87
C SER A 663 -26.34 34.00 -35.00
N LEU A 664 -27.36 33.84 -34.14
CA LEU A 664 -28.53 34.74 -34.12
C LEU A 664 -28.31 36.02 -33.27
N GLY A 665 -27.03 36.29 -32.85
CA GLY A 665 -26.66 37.51 -32.16
C GLY A 665 -26.98 37.55 -30.67
N THR A 666 -27.18 36.39 -30.07
CA THR A 666 -27.31 36.24 -28.62
C THR A 666 -25.92 36.15 -27.99
N VAL A 667 -25.71 36.81 -26.85
CA VAL A 667 -24.47 36.74 -26.07
C VAL A 667 -24.73 36.31 -24.66
N LYS A 668 -23.73 35.67 -24.08
CA LYS A 668 -23.79 35.15 -22.71
C LYS A 668 -22.45 35.26 -22.01
N LYS A 669 -22.50 35.59 -20.74
CA LYS A 669 -21.33 35.60 -19.84
C LYS A 669 -21.59 34.62 -18.70
N THR A 670 -20.72 33.63 -18.49
CA THR A 670 -20.86 32.60 -17.46
C THR A 670 -19.58 32.53 -16.66
N ARG A 671 -19.65 32.38 -15.33
CA ARG A 671 -18.45 32.23 -14.51
C ARG A 671 -17.65 31.02 -14.92
N LEU A 672 -16.33 31.12 -14.95
CA LEU A 672 -15.46 30.00 -15.28
C LEU A 672 -15.61 28.85 -14.27
N SER A 673 -15.84 29.16 -13.00
CA SER A 673 -16.06 28.16 -11.94
C SER A 673 -17.31 27.30 -12.14
N ASP A 674 -18.35 27.81 -12.87
CA ASP A 674 -19.52 27.00 -13.24
C ASP A 674 -19.18 25.81 -14.15
N PHE A 675 -18.02 25.80 -14.76
CA PHE A 675 -17.52 24.72 -15.64
C PHE A 675 -16.61 23.72 -14.91
N SER A 676 -16.43 23.80 -13.58
CA SER A 676 -15.49 22.97 -12.80
C SER A 676 -15.89 21.50 -12.64
N ASN A 677 -17.12 21.11 -12.99
CA ASN A 677 -17.64 19.75 -12.83
C ASN A 677 -17.71 18.98 -14.16
N PRO A 678 -16.64 18.29 -14.58
CA PRO A 678 -16.60 17.58 -15.85
C PRO A 678 -17.58 16.38 -15.91
N ARG A 679 -18.16 16.17 -17.08
CA ARG A 679 -18.95 14.98 -17.40
C ARG A 679 -18.50 14.41 -18.75
N LYS A 680 -18.31 13.10 -18.84
CA LYS A 680 -17.84 12.43 -20.08
C LYS A 680 -18.71 12.75 -21.31
N ALA A 681 -20.00 12.94 -21.12
CA ALA A 681 -20.94 13.30 -22.19
C ALA A 681 -20.97 14.79 -22.55
N GLY A 682 -20.05 15.61 -21.98
CA GLY A 682 -20.09 17.06 -22.07
C GLY A 682 -21.23 17.69 -21.26
N ILE A 683 -21.19 19.02 -21.14
CA ILE A 683 -22.25 19.80 -20.46
C ILE A 683 -22.76 20.89 -21.39
N ILE A 684 -23.96 21.34 -21.13
CA ILE A 684 -24.55 22.51 -21.84
C ILE A 684 -23.84 23.76 -21.33
N ALA A 685 -23.22 24.51 -22.26
CA ALA A 685 -22.56 25.79 -22.00
C ALA A 685 -23.54 26.94 -22.30
N VAL A 686 -24.33 26.82 -23.36
CA VAL A 686 -25.38 27.75 -23.74
C VAL A 686 -26.55 26.99 -24.32
N ASP A 687 -27.75 27.34 -23.92
CA ASP A 687 -29.00 26.80 -24.50
C ASP A 687 -29.30 27.56 -25.79
N LEU A 688 -29.20 26.89 -26.94
CA LEU A 688 -29.35 27.47 -28.28
C LEU A 688 -30.84 27.37 -28.74
N ASN A 689 -31.27 28.39 -29.50
CA ASN A 689 -32.53 28.31 -30.19
C ASN A 689 -32.44 27.39 -31.42
N GLU A 690 -33.58 26.96 -31.97
CA GLU A 690 -33.60 26.16 -33.19
C GLU A 690 -32.96 26.95 -34.36
N GLY A 691 -31.97 26.32 -35.01
CA GLY A 691 -31.23 26.96 -36.12
C GLY A 691 -30.11 27.90 -35.67
N ASP A 692 -29.84 28.03 -34.35
CA ASP A 692 -28.75 28.84 -33.82
C ASP A 692 -27.52 27.97 -33.59
N PHE A 693 -26.32 28.58 -33.69
CA PHE A 693 -25.03 27.93 -33.49
C PHE A 693 -24.12 28.79 -32.64
N LEU A 694 -23.24 28.19 -31.88
CA LEU A 694 -22.19 28.90 -31.18
C LEU A 694 -21.14 29.36 -32.19
N VAL A 695 -20.87 30.67 -32.24
CA VAL A 695 -19.90 31.27 -33.15
C VAL A 695 -18.55 31.46 -32.47
N GLY A 696 -18.56 31.81 -31.20
CA GLY A 696 -17.33 32.08 -30.47
C GLY A 696 -17.46 31.96 -28.96
N ALA A 697 -16.36 31.66 -28.29
CA ALA A 697 -16.22 31.72 -26.86
C ALA A 697 -14.83 32.27 -26.52
N ALA A 698 -14.72 33.05 -25.45
CA ALA A 698 -13.44 33.59 -24.98
C ALA A 698 -13.46 33.74 -23.46
N ILE A 699 -12.28 33.68 -22.83
CA ILE A 699 -12.12 33.95 -21.40
C ILE A 699 -11.98 35.45 -21.22
N THR A 700 -12.74 36.02 -20.28
CA THR A 700 -12.70 37.45 -19.93
C THR A 700 -12.63 37.63 -18.42
N ASP A 701 -12.14 38.79 -17.95
CA ASP A 701 -11.93 39.10 -16.53
C ASP A 701 -12.68 40.38 -16.08
N GLY A 702 -13.57 40.93 -16.90
CA GLY A 702 -14.29 42.15 -16.61
C GLY A 702 -13.67 43.43 -17.20
N GLN A 703 -12.53 43.31 -17.90
CA GLN A 703 -11.78 44.46 -18.47
C GLN A 703 -11.70 44.44 -20.00
N HIS A 704 -12.65 43.74 -20.64
CA HIS A 704 -12.61 43.53 -22.09
C HIS A 704 -13.81 44.18 -22.79
N ASP A 705 -13.58 44.58 -24.05
CA ASP A 705 -14.63 44.94 -25.01
C ASP A 705 -14.98 43.74 -25.90
N VAL A 706 -16.23 43.51 -26.15
CA VAL A 706 -16.70 42.50 -27.07
C VAL A 706 -17.18 43.13 -28.37
N MET A 707 -16.72 42.57 -29.49
CA MET A 707 -17.13 43.00 -30.83
C MET A 707 -17.79 41.86 -31.57
N LEU A 708 -18.97 42.10 -32.11
CA LEU A 708 -19.74 41.17 -32.93
C LEU A 708 -19.80 41.69 -34.36
N PHE A 709 -19.54 40.82 -35.34
CA PHE A 709 -19.58 41.13 -36.73
C PHE A 709 -20.64 40.32 -37.43
N SER A 710 -21.47 40.95 -38.31
CA SER A 710 -22.49 40.28 -39.09
C SER A 710 -22.09 40.11 -40.55
N ASP A 711 -22.70 39.13 -41.21
CA ASP A 711 -22.55 38.91 -42.68
C ASP A 711 -22.98 40.12 -43.51
N ALA A 712 -23.83 40.98 -42.97
CA ALA A 712 -24.29 42.23 -43.58
C ALA A 712 -23.20 43.34 -43.49
N GLY A 713 -22.00 43.09 -43.01
CA GLY A 713 -20.94 44.07 -42.90
C GLY A 713 -21.09 45.08 -41.77
N LYS A 714 -21.87 44.76 -40.74
CA LYS A 714 -22.07 45.59 -39.55
C LYS A 714 -21.32 45.00 -38.34
N ALA A 715 -20.85 45.89 -37.44
CA ALA A 715 -20.24 45.52 -36.18
C ALA A 715 -20.89 46.25 -35.00
N VAL A 716 -20.93 45.58 -33.85
CA VAL A 716 -21.27 46.17 -32.55
C VAL A 716 -20.10 45.99 -31.61
N ARG A 717 -19.68 47.06 -30.93
CA ARG A 717 -18.69 47.00 -29.88
C ARG A 717 -19.31 47.51 -28.56
N PHE A 718 -19.18 46.71 -27.47
CA PHE A 718 -19.73 47.04 -26.18
C PHE A 718 -18.87 46.48 -25.06
N ASP A 719 -19.00 47.06 -23.84
CA ASP A 719 -18.31 46.54 -22.66
C ASP A 719 -18.85 45.16 -22.28
N GLU A 720 -17.95 44.23 -21.95
CA GLU A 720 -18.38 42.90 -21.50
C GLU A 720 -19.29 42.95 -20.25
N ASN A 721 -19.20 44.01 -19.44
CA ASN A 721 -19.99 44.18 -18.22
C ASN A 721 -21.42 44.62 -18.52
N ASP A 722 -21.75 45.02 -19.75
CA ASP A 722 -23.12 45.19 -20.23
C ASP A 722 -23.90 43.87 -20.21
N VAL A 723 -23.19 42.70 -20.11
CA VAL A 723 -23.77 41.39 -20.00
C VAL A 723 -23.51 40.87 -18.59
N ARG A 724 -24.58 40.74 -17.80
CA ARG A 724 -24.51 40.18 -16.47
C ARG A 724 -24.10 38.68 -16.51
N PRO A 725 -23.34 38.18 -15.54
CA PRO A 725 -23.07 36.74 -15.42
C PRO A 725 -24.37 35.92 -15.26
N MET A 726 -24.46 34.79 -15.99
CA MET A 726 -25.63 33.91 -16.04
C MET A 726 -25.21 32.45 -15.91
N GLY A 727 -26.07 31.61 -15.33
CA GLY A 727 -25.82 30.19 -15.21
C GLY A 727 -25.76 29.48 -16.60
N ARG A 728 -25.13 28.31 -16.65
CA ARG A 728 -24.83 27.56 -17.90
C ARG A 728 -26.02 27.28 -18.80
N THR A 729 -27.19 26.99 -18.24
CA THR A 729 -28.42 26.63 -18.99
C THR A 729 -29.20 27.84 -19.46
N ALA A 730 -28.75 29.07 -19.23
CA ALA A 730 -29.41 30.26 -19.74
C ALA A 730 -29.14 30.44 -21.23
N ARG A 731 -30.08 31.00 -21.96
CA ARG A 731 -29.99 31.30 -23.39
C ARG A 731 -29.13 32.51 -23.70
N GLY A 732 -28.99 33.42 -22.75
CA GLY A 732 -28.27 34.66 -22.94
C GLY A 732 -29.18 35.88 -23.16
N VAL A 733 -28.58 36.96 -23.61
CA VAL A 733 -29.24 38.25 -23.91
C VAL A 733 -28.86 38.71 -25.31
N ARG A 734 -29.63 39.60 -25.88
CA ARG A 734 -29.37 40.14 -27.23
C ARG A 734 -28.08 40.97 -27.21
N GLY A 735 -27.09 40.54 -27.98
CA GLY A 735 -25.81 41.26 -28.21
C GLY A 735 -25.87 42.17 -29.42
N MET A 736 -26.46 41.69 -30.52
CA MET A 736 -26.65 42.43 -31.76
C MET A 736 -28.06 42.29 -32.30
N ASN A 737 -28.63 43.34 -32.85
CA ASN A 737 -29.94 43.31 -33.50
C ASN A 737 -29.75 43.14 -35.02
N LEU A 738 -29.91 41.90 -35.45
CA LEU A 738 -29.69 41.51 -36.87
C LEU A 738 -30.88 41.86 -37.72
N GLY A 739 -30.66 42.12 -39.00
CA GLY A 739 -31.71 42.14 -40.04
C GLY A 739 -32.20 40.75 -40.34
N GLU A 740 -33.37 40.64 -41.00
CA GLU A 740 -33.97 39.37 -41.42
C GLU A 740 -33.03 38.60 -42.36
N GLY A 741 -32.73 37.31 -42.01
CA GLY A 741 -31.84 36.45 -42.81
C GLY A 741 -30.37 36.70 -42.62
N HIS A 742 -29.95 37.57 -41.69
CA HIS A 742 -28.55 37.85 -41.39
C HIS A 742 -28.12 37.13 -40.11
N GLN A 743 -26.81 36.85 -40.03
CA GLN A 743 -26.21 36.16 -38.88
C GLN A 743 -24.90 36.85 -38.41
N VAL A 744 -24.57 36.60 -37.15
CA VAL A 744 -23.22 36.92 -36.61
C VAL A 744 -22.26 35.87 -37.14
N ILE A 745 -21.11 36.33 -37.62
CA ILE A 745 -20.05 35.49 -38.24
C ILE A 745 -18.77 35.43 -37.39
N ALA A 746 -18.56 36.41 -36.53
CA ALA A 746 -17.39 36.44 -35.67
C ALA A 746 -17.67 37.19 -34.37
N MET A 747 -17.05 36.72 -33.29
CA MET A 747 -16.95 37.39 -32.00
C MET A 747 -15.45 37.64 -31.70
N LEU A 748 -15.12 38.89 -31.46
CA LEU A 748 -13.76 39.30 -31.06
C LEU A 748 -13.78 39.92 -29.67
N VAL A 749 -12.75 39.64 -28.88
CA VAL A 749 -12.58 40.20 -27.55
C VAL A 749 -11.29 41.01 -27.51
N ALA A 750 -11.35 42.26 -27.20
CA ALA A 750 -10.21 43.17 -27.17
C ALA A 750 -10.07 43.80 -25.77
N PRO A 751 -8.85 44.04 -25.24
CA PRO A 751 -8.70 44.81 -24.01
C PRO A 751 -9.31 46.22 -24.14
N ALA A 752 -9.97 46.68 -23.08
CA ALA A 752 -10.63 48.00 -23.10
C ALA A 752 -9.66 49.16 -23.30
N GLU A 753 -8.46 49.04 -22.83
CA GLU A 753 -7.37 50.05 -22.92
C GLU A 753 -6.78 50.21 -24.35
N ALA A 754 -6.92 49.23 -25.22
CA ALA A 754 -6.43 49.32 -26.61
C ALA A 754 -7.17 50.38 -27.45
N ALA A 755 -8.16 51.07 -26.87
CA ALA A 755 -9.03 52.04 -27.56
C ALA A 755 -8.61 53.50 -27.41
N GLU A 756 -7.77 53.86 -26.47
CA GLU A 756 -7.34 55.25 -26.22
C GLU A 756 -5.90 55.48 -26.69
N GLY A 757 -5.75 55.60 -28.03
CA GLY A 757 -4.67 56.37 -28.67
C GLY A 757 -3.22 56.07 -28.28
N ALA A 758 -2.81 54.85 -28.01
CA ALA A 758 -1.42 54.48 -27.78
C ALA A 758 -0.68 54.26 -29.13
N GLU A 759 0.21 55.11 -29.47
CA GLU A 759 1.16 55.01 -30.63
C GLU A 759 2.25 53.92 -30.44
N ALA A 760 2.26 53.21 -29.31
CA ALA A 760 3.21 52.12 -29.03
C ALA A 760 2.46 50.78 -29.02
N ALA A 761 3.05 49.74 -29.62
CA ALA A 761 2.55 48.37 -29.53
C ALA A 761 2.40 47.99 -28.05
N VAL A 762 1.16 47.85 -27.58
CA VAL A 762 0.85 47.36 -26.24
C VAL A 762 1.15 45.87 -26.29
N VAL A 763 1.99 45.39 -25.35
CA VAL A 763 2.32 43.97 -25.20
C VAL A 763 1.59 43.44 -23.99
N ASP A 764 1.16 42.18 -24.05
CA ASP A 764 0.58 41.48 -22.89
C ASP A 764 1.64 41.16 -21.83
N ALA A 765 1.23 40.58 -20.70
CA ALA A 765 2.14 40.18 -19.63
C ALA A 765 3.23 39.18 -20.06
N ASN A 766 3.08 38.56 -21.25
CA ASN A 766 4.02 37.60 -21.83
C ASN A 766 4.89 38.22 -22.93
N GLY A 767 4.77 39.55 -23.15
CA GLY A 767 5.53 40.29 -24.18
C GLY A 767 5.01 40.15 -25.60
N ILE A 768 3.77 39.61 -25.78
CA ILE A 768 3.14 39.44 -27.08
C ILE A 768 2.38 40.73 -27.46
N ALA A 769 2.58 41.20 -28.71
CA ALA A 769 1.91 42.40 -29.20
C ALA A 769 0.37 42.23 -29.21
N ILE A 770 -0.34 43.14 -28.55
CA ILE A 770 -1.81 43.15 -28.53
C ILE A 770 -2.29 43.59 -29.92
N PRO A 771 -3.18 42.82 -30.59
CA PRO A 771 -3.68 43.20 -31.90
C PRO A 771 -4.38 44.57 -31.90
N SER A 772 -3.98 45.45 -32.79
CA SER A 772 -4.48 46.82 -32.87
C SER A 772 -5.51 47.04 -33.94
N SER A 773 -5.70 46.11 -34.86
CA SER A 773 -6.59 46.24 -36.02
C SER A 773 -7.52 45.06 -36.22
N VAL A 774 -8.68 45.34 -36.81
CA VAL A 774 -9.64 44.31 -37.24
C VAL A 774 -9.53 44.11 -38.75
N LEU A 775 -9.20 42.90 -39.16
CA LEU A 775 -9.26 42.49 -40.57
C LEU A 775 -10.63 41.89 -40.87
N THR A 776 -11.31 42.40 -41.88
CA THR A 776 -12.57 41.89 -42.39
C THR A 776 -12.41 41.37 -43.80
N ALA A 777 -13.03 40.21 -44.12
CA ALA A 777 -13.01 39.61 -45.45
C ALA A 777 -14.40 39.27 -45.96
N THR A 778 -14.63 39.37 -47.26
CA THR A 778 -15.94 39.14 -47.91
C THR A 778 -15.87 37.95 -48.90
N GLU A 779 -17.04 37.36 -49.22
CA GLU A 779 -17.18 36.16 -50.06
C GLU A 779 -16.56 36.28 -51.46
N ASN A 780 -16.49 37.47 -52.02
CA ASN A 780 -15.91 37.70 -53.35
C ASN A 780 -14.42 38.06 -53.28
N GLY A 781 -13.74 37.77 -52.14
CA GLY A 781 -12.26 37.93 -51.99
C GLY A 781 -11.78 39.37 -51.72
N TYR A 782 -12.67 40.26 -51.27
CA TYR A 782 -12.31 41.60 -50.83
C TYR A 782 -12.17 41.67 -49.33
N GLY A 783 -11.31 42.60 -48.84
CA GLY A 783 -11.16 42.82 -47.42
C GLY A 783 -10.36 44.06 -47.08
N LYS A 784 -10.25 44.38 -45.83
CA LYS A 784 -9.50 45.54 -45.34
C LYS A 784 -9.11 45.37 -43.87
N ARG A 785 -8.12 46.11 -43.49
CA ARG A 785 -7.70 46.26 -42.09
C ARG A 785 -8.20 47.63 -41.57
N THR A 786 -8.84 47.61 -40.39
CA THR A 786 -9.38 48.84 -39.78
C THR A 786 -8.95 48.90 -38.32
N PRO A 787 -8.36 50.00 -37.81
CA PRO A 787 -8.00 50.15 -36.41
C PRO A 787 -9.19 49.95 -35.46
N ILE A 788 -8.96 49.31 -34.32
CA ILE A 788 -10.02 49.05 -33.31
C ILE A 788 -10.61 50.40 -32.83
N ALA A 789 -9.82 51.44 -32.74
CA ALA A 789 -10.22 52.81 -32.30
C ALA A 789 -11.33 53.42 -33.17
N GLU A 790 -11.47 53.01 -34.44
CA GLU A 790 -12.55 53.46 -35.29
C GLU A 790 -13.93 52.85 -34.95
N TYR A 791 -13.97 51.75 -34.17
CA TYR A 791 -15.17 51.15 -33.72
C TYR A 791 -15.58 51.74 -32.36
N THR A 792 -16.50 52.74 -32.40
CA THR A 792 -16.98 53.39 -31.20
C THR A 792 -17.70 52.44 -30.29
N ARG A 793 -17.44 52.47 -28.98
CA ARG A 793 -18.17 51.66 -27.98
C ARG A 793 -19.63 52.15 -27.90
N HIS A 794 -20.58 51.24 -28.05
CA HIS A 794 -22.03 51.43 -27.88
C HIS A 794 -22.61 50.35 -26.98
N GLY A 795 -23.79 50.56 -26.43
CA GLY A 795 -24.45 49.51 -25.69
C GLY A 795 -24.83 48.28 -26.57
N ARG A 796 -24.96 47.08 -25.97
CA ARG A 796 -25.35 45.86 -26.67
C ARG A 796 -26.77 45.95 -27.25
N GLY A 797 -27.08 45.06 -28.23
CA GLY A 797 -28.43 44.91 -28.80
C GLY A 797 -28.78 45.98 -29.83
N THR A 798 -27.82 46.79 -30.30
CA THR A 798 -28.01 47.77 -31.36
C THR A 798 -27.90 47.12 -32.76
N LYS A 799 -28.34 47.82 -33.81
CA LYS A 799 -28.15 47.37 -35.20
C LYS A 799 -26.70 47.43 -35.69
N GLY A 800 -25.82 48.00 -34.86
CA GLY A 800 -24.38 48.15 -35.15
C GLY A 800 -24.07 49.25 -36.16
N MET A 801 -22.73 49.47 -36.30
CA MET A 801 -22.13 50.44 -37.24
C MET A 801 -21.63 49.68 -38.49
N ILE A 802 -21.44 50.38 -39.58
CA ILE A 802 -20.81 49.79 -40.75
C ILE A 802 -19.35 49.47 -40.46
N ALA A 803 -18.98 48.18 -40.56
CA ALA A 803 -17.59 47.69 -40.47
C ALA A 803 -16.94 47.65 -41.84
N ILE A 804 -17.66 47.17 -42.84
CA ILE A 804 -17.34 47.19 -44.28
C ILE A 804 -18.64 47.37 -45.08
N GLN A 805 -18.56 48.14 -46.08
CA GLN A 805 -19.72 48.38 -46.96
C GLN A 805 -19.87 47.17 -47.90
N THR A 806 -20.93 46.40 -47.75
CA THR A 806 -21.26 45.25 -48.59
C THR A 806 -22.02 45.72 -49.82
N THR A 807 -21.69 45.22 -51.00
CA THR A 807 -22.27 45.50 -52.32
C THR A 807 -22.25 44.22 -53.15
N GLU A 808 -22.91 44.20 -54.31
CA GLU A 808 -22.84 43.04 -55.23
C GLU A 808 -21.38 42.73 -55.66
N ARG A 809 -20.48 43.72 -55.64
CA ARG A 809 -19.09 43.57 -56.00
C ARG A 809 -18.29 42.73 -55.00
N ASN A 810 -18.43 43.01 -53.72
CA ASN A 810 -17.63 42.36 -52.69
C ASN A 810 -18.38 41.27 -51.94
N GLY A 811 -19.70 41.20 -52.02
CA GLY A 811 -20.50 40.18 -51.39
C GLY A 811 -20.67 40.32 -49.88
N LYS A 812 -21.13 39.28 -49.20
CA LYS A 812 -21.28 39.23 -47.75
C LYS A 812 -19.97 39.07 -47.03
N VAL A 813 -19.91 39.52 -45.78
CA VAL A 813 -18.77 39.29 -44.93
C VAL A 813 -18.73 37.84 -44.47
N VAL A 814 -17.60 37.17 -44.60
CA VAL A 814 -17.41 35.76 -44.24
C VAL A 814 -16.55 35.59 -43.01
N ALA A 815 -15.61 36.54 -42.72
CA ALA A 815 -14.77 36.45 -41.57
C ALA A 815 -14.31 37.83 -41.06
N ALA A 816 -14.04 37.91 -39.74
CA ALA A 816 -13.40 39.03 -39.09
C ALA A 816 -12.40 38.48 -38.05
N SER A 817 -11.24 39.05 -37.95
CA SER A 817 -10.18 38.64 -37.03
C SER A 817 -9.41 39.84 -36.48
N LEU A 818 -8.97 39.75 -35.25
CA LEU A 818 -8.00 40.68 -34.66
C LEU A 818 -6.60 40.34 -35.21
N VAL A 819 -5.90 41.32 -35.71
CA VAL A 819 -4.60 41.12 -36.35
C VAL A 819 -3.63 42.25 -35.98
N SER A 820 -2.37 41.85 -35.94
CA SER A 820 -1.21 42.79 -35.90
C SER A 820 -0.53 42.91 -37.25
N PRO A 821 0.18 43.96 -37.55
CA PRO A 821 0.87 44.13 -38.84
C PRO A 821 1.85 42.98 -39.16
N GLU A 822 2.37 42.35 -38.14
CA GLU A 822 3.40 41.28 -38.23
C GLU A 822 2.78 39.91 -38.50
N ASP A 823 1.45 39.78 -38.36
CA ASP A 823 0.73 38.51 -38.53
C ASP A 823 0.67 38.09 -40.00
N GLN A 824 0.46 36.79 -40.17
CA GLN A 824 0.13 36.17 -41.45
C GLN A 824 -1.24 35.54 -41.39
N ILE A 825 -1.95 35.51 -42.49
CA ILE A 825 -3.29 34.96 -42.61
C ILE A 825 -3.37 33.94 -43.72
N MET A 826 -4.28 32.97 -43.54
CA MET A 826 -4.66 32.06 -44.59
C MET A 826 -6.08 32.41 -45.06
N LEU A 827 -6.23 32.61 -46.36
CA LEU A 827 -7.49 32.82 -47.03
C LEU A 827 -7.92 31.48 -47.64
N ILE A 828 -9.18 31.07 -47.40
CA ILE A 828 -9.72 29.76 -47.79
C ILE A 828 -10.89 29.98 -48.71
N THR A 829 -10.87 29.35 -49.90
CA THR A 829 -12.01 29.40 -50.84
C THR A 829 -12.84 28.14 -50.79
N THR A 830 -14.11 28.20 -51.20
CA THR A 830 -15.02 27.07 -51.35
C THR A 830 -14.54 26.00 -52.35
N GLY A 831 -13.63 26.36 -53.23
CA GLY A 831 -12.97 25.46 -54.17
C GLY A 831 -11.71 24.76 -53.62
N GLY A 832 -11.42 24.96 -52.31
CA GLY A 832 -10.22 24.35 -51.67
C GLY A 832 -8.88 25.06 -51.95
N VAL A 833 -8.91 26.26 -52.58
CA VAL A 833 -7.70 27.05 -52.79
C VAL A 833 -7.33 27.82 -51.54
N LEU A 834 -6.07 27.69 -51.13
CA LEU A 834 -5.50 28.35 -49.97
C LEU A 834 -4.48 29.39 -50.39
N VAL A 835 -4.59 30.59 -49.87
CA VAL A 835 -3.63 31.67 -50.15
C VAL A 835 -3.11 32.26 -48.80
N ARG A 836 -1.83 32.23 -48.63
CA ARG A 836 -1.14 32.82 -47.49
C ARG A 836 -0.72 34.27 -47.82
N THR A 837 -1.10 35.21 -46.95
CA THR A 837 -0.83 36.63 -47.16
C THR A 837 -0.34 37.29 -45.87
N ARG A 838 0.61 38.20 -45.92
CA ARG A 838 1.06 39.01 -44.80
C ARG A 838 0.06 40.12 -44.50
N VAL A 839 -0.29 40.33 -43.22
CA VAL A 839 -1.23 41.37 -42.81
C VAL A 839 -0.71 42.76 -43.15
N SER A 840 0.64 43.00 -43.14
CA SER A 840 1.29 44.24 -43.52
C SER A 840 1.00 44.66 -44.97
N GLU A 841 0.74 43.71 -45.85
CA GLU A 841 0.41 43.97 -47.29
C GLU A 841 -1.03 44.45 -47.50
N ILE A 842 -1.89 44.25 -46.48
CA ILE A 842 -3.31 44.65 -46.54
C ILE A 842 -3.44 46.10 -46.09
N ARG A 843 -4.02 46.92 -46.97
CA ARG A 843 -4.18 48.35 -46.74
C ARG A 843 -5.10 48.62 -45.55
N GLU A 844 -4.65 49.52 -44.66
CA GLU A 844 -5.47 50.07 -43.59
C GLU A 844 -6.46 51.10 -44.15
N MET A 845 -7.74 50.97 -43.82
CA MET A 845 -8.80 51.76 -44.37
C MET A 845 -9.90 51.98 -43.31
N GLY A 846 -10.58 53.16 -43.44
CA GLY A 846 -11.73 53.46 -42.57
C GLY A 846 -12.93 52.53 -42.75
N ARG A 847 -13.82 52.50 -41.73
CA ARG A 847 -14.94 51.57 -41.63
C ARG A 847 -15.91 51.57 -42.84
N ALA A 848 -16.24 52.68 -43.40
CA ALA A 848 -17.30 52.81 -44.43
C ALA A 848 -16.80 52.54 -45.86
N THR A 849 -15.69 51.85 -46.02
CA THR A 849 -15.15 51.51 -47.34
C THR A 849 -15.47 50.07 -47.75
N GLN A 850 -15.36 49.78 -49.05
CA GLN A 850 -15.64 48.42 -49.60
C GLN A 850 -14.49 47.44 -49.52
N GLY A 851 -13.30 47.90 -49.09
CA GLY A 851 -12.09 47.07 -49.05
C GLY A 851 -11.32 47.01 -50.36
N VAL A 852 -10.21 46.26 -50.33
CA VAL A 852 -9.32 45.96 -51.47
C VAL A 852 -9.41 44.45 -51.80
N THR A 853 -9.01 44.03 -52.94
CA THR A 853 -8.91 42.62 -53.34
C THR A 853 -7.80 41.97 -52.48
N LEU A 854 -8.17 40.94 -51.72
CA LEU A 854 -7.24 40.09 -50.98
C LEU A 854 -6.85 38.84 -51.78
N ILE A 855 -7.82 38.31 -52.53
CA ILE A 855 -7.65 37.14 -53.38
C ILE A 855 -8.57 37.26 -54.59
N ASN A 856 -8.11 36.86 -55.75
CA ASN A 856 -8.97 36.69 -56.93
C ASN A 856 -9.62 35.30 -56.84
N VAL A 857 -10.91 35.24 -56.79
CA VAL A 857 -11.69 34.03 -56.76
C VAL A 857 -12.20 33.69 -58.16
N ASP A 858 -12.13 32.40 -58.55
CA ASP A 858 -12.62 31.97 -59.89
C ASP A 858 -14.14 32.00 -59.94
N GLU A 859 -14.68 32.04 -61.16
CA GLU A 859 -16.14 32.00 -61.37
C GLU A 859 -16.80 30.78 -60.72
N GLY A 860 -17.73 31.04 -59.78
CA GLY A 860 -18.42 29.98 -59.04
C GLY A 860 -17.75 29.58 -57.72
N THR A 861 -16.58 30.08 -57.43
CA THR A 861 -15.89 29.93 -56.10
C THR A 861 -16.09 31.20 -55.26
N ARG A 862 -16.07 31.03 -53.92
CA ARG A 862 -16.20 32.14 -52.98
C ARG A 862 -15.19 31.96 -51.87
N LEU A 863 -14.75 33.05 -51.20
CA LEU A 863 -14.02 32.95 -49.99
C LEU A 863 -14.91 32.38 -48.91
N SER A 864 -14.48 31.32 -48.27
CA SER A 864 -15.24 30.61 -47.20
C SER A 864 -14.78 31.02 -45.80
N GLY A 865 -13.54 31.44 -45.64
CA GLY A 865 -12.99 31.79 -44.35
C GLY A 865 -11.63 32.52 -44.40
N LEU A 866 -11.25 33.05 -43.26
CA LEU A 866 -9.99 33.69 -43.03
C LEU A 866 -9.50 33.21 -41.67
N GLN A 867 -8.23 32.78 -41.60
CA GLN A 867 -7.64 32.31 -40.35
C GLN A 867 -6.30 33.02 -40.14
N ARG A 868 -6.04 33.48 -38.92
CA ARG A 868 -4.73 33.95 -38.51
C ARG A 868 -3.82 32.74 -38.32
N ILE A 869 -2.61 32.78 -38.86
CA ILE A 869 -1.62 31.75 -38.70
C ILE A 869 -0.85 32.02 -37.40
N ALA A 870 -0.90 31.02 -36.48
CA ALA A 870 -0.23 31.12 -35.19
C ALA A 870 1.30 30.97 -35.29
N GLU A 871 1.81 30.47 -36.42
CA GLU A 871 3.23 30.23 -36.70
C GLU A 871 3.76 31.22 -37.74
N SER A 872 4.74 32.06 -37.39
CA SER A 872 5.43 32.93 -38.34
C SER A 872 6.59 32.17 -39.00
N ASP A 873 6.54 31.99 -40.32
CA ASP A 873 7.75 31.69 -41.09
C ASP A 873 8.58 32.96 -41.20
N SER A 874 9.68 33.03 -40.48
CA SER A 874 10.73 33.97 -40.78
C SER A 874 11.54 33.41 -41.98
N ASP A 875 11.27 33.91 -43.18
CA ASP A 875 12.07 33.89 -44.36
C ASP A 875 12.51 32.52 -44.94
N ASP A 876 11.72 32.03 -45.86
CA ASP A 876 12.18 31.18 -46.97
C ASP A 876 12.47 32.07 -48.19
N ASP A 877 13.57 32.80 -48.16
CA ASP A 877 14.14 33.37 -49.35
C ASP A 877 15.22 32.41 -49.85
N GLY A 878 14.98 31.93 -51.04
CA GLY A 878 15.71 30.93 -51.75
C GLY A 878 17.24 31.08 -51.78
N VAL A 879 17.89 29.98 -51.86
CA VAL A 879 19.11 29.79 -52.62
C VAL A 879 19.00 28.48 -53.37
N ASP A 880 19.04 28.65 -54.70
CA ASP A 880 19.26 27.70 -55.75
C ASP A 880 20.44 26.77 -55.48
N GLU A 881 20.28 25.58 -55.96
CA GLU A 881 21.18 24.64 -56.60
C GLU A 881 22.69 25.02 -56.65
N ALA A 882 23.50 24.10 -56.24
CA ALA A 882 24.75 23.75 -56.87
C ALA A 882 24.95 22.23 -56.77
N GLU A 883 24.94 21.67 -57.97
CA GLU A 883 25.27 20.32 -58.37
C GLU A 883 26.71 19.92 -58.03
N ASP A 884 26.88 18.64 -58.04
CA ASP A 884 27.99 17.81 -58.47
C ASP A 884 29.24 17.64 -57.62
N GLY A 885 29.56 16.38 -57.53
CA GLY A 885 30.86 15.89 -57.19
C GLY A 885 30.93 14.41 -56.86
N ASP A 886 30.66 13.58 -57.84
CA ASP A 886 31.05 12.19 -57.98
C ASP A 886 32.51 11.94 -57.57
N ALA A 887 32.78 10.90 -56.79
CA ALA A 887 33.95 10.05 -56.96
C ALA A 887 33.87 8.78 -56.09
N SER A 888 33.47 7.73 -56.69
CA SER A 888 33.85 6.34 -56.52
C SER A 888 35.26 6.10 -55.95
N ALA A 889 35.38 5.14 -55.06
CA ALA A 889 36.32 4.03 -55.17
C ALA A 889 36.26 3.10 -53.94
N ASP A 890 35.66 1.94 -54.10
CA ASP A 890 36.19 0.68 -53.59
C ASP A 890 37.44 0.28 -54.36
N PRO A 891 38.39 -0.52 -53.96
CA PRO A 891 38.14 -1.89 -53.57
C PRO A 891 39.12 -2.59 -52.59
N ALA A 892 38.60 -3.64 -52.02
CA ALA A 892 39.12 -5.03 -51.94
C ALA A 892 40.42 -5.39 -51.23
N THR A 893 40.28 -6.48 -50.48
CA THR A 893 41.20 -7.64 -50.31
C THR A 893 42.43 -7.38 -49.44
N ASP A 894 42.85 -8.25 -48.57
CA ASP A 894 42.87 -9.69 -48.50
C ASP A 894 43.43 -10.19 -47.15
N SER A 895 42.95 -11.29 -46.76
CA SER A 895 43.64 -12.49 -46.24
C SER A 895 44.32 -12.54 -44.87
N ASN A 896 43.83 -13.45 -44.14
CA ASN A 896 44.51 -14.67 -43.56
C ASN A 896 45.55 -14.45 -42.44
N SER A 897 45.38 -15.05 -41.33
CA SER A 897 45.75 -16.42 -41.00
C SER A 897 45.91 -16.59 -39.46
N ASP A 898 45.30 -17.63 -39.00
CA ASP A 898 45.84 -18.71 -38.18
C ASP A 898 46.39 -18.45 -36.78
N ALA A 899 45.84 -19.22 -35.96
CA ALA A 899 46.38 -20.27 -35.12
C ALA A 899 46.39 -20.02 -33.60
N ALA A 900 45.53 -20.77 -33.01
CA ALA A 900 45.81 -21.80 -32.03
C ALA A 900 46.56 -21.50 -30.76
N GLY A 901 46.00 -21.97 -29.69
CA GLY A 901 46.82 -22.60 -28.64
C GLY A 901 46.43 -22.26 -27.22
N ASP A 902 45.71 -23.17 -26.62
CA ASP A 902 45.81 -23.75 -25.30
C ASP A 902 46.33 -22.86 -24.12
N ALA A 903 45.55 -22.69 -23.12
CA ALA A 903 45.64 -23.35 -21.81
C ALA A 903 44.44 -22.96 -20.95
#